data_03c57cfc109423628c478d6c55e3a060
#
_entry.id   03c57cfc109423628c478d6c55e3a060
#
_cell.length_a   1.000
_cell.length_b   1.000
_cell.length_c   1.000
_cell.angle_alpha   90.00
_cell.angle_beta   90.00
_cell.angle_gamma   90.00
#
_symmetry.space_group_name_H-M   'P 1'
#
loop_
_entity.id
_entity.type
_entity.pdbx_description
1 polymer ?
#
loop_
_entity_poly.entity_id
_entity_poly.type
_entity_poly.pdbx_seq_one_letter_code
_entity_poly.pdbx_strand_id
1 'polypeptide(L)'
;MSNLIIIDITDEEKPVLDGSHNLMEIPGTGKVVVKNPSDKSRLWNSILDLKEIVNTDAEKVMEMGIINPGKQFENTYSIENLERPCLKLKETFDTNREMPDKVNNTFLYDRTNPSRLTIELTNRVDKPISDIKVVRNIPDFVEKVEPPTAEVGEVEVNPDKVIWTVNSIQPQSTATLNLDLKAVIKSIDEKKLGETIVTYLVNGHQLTMMEPEIRGLTDSLSGVTTDESATPGKWDCNVEFINDSEFQVKLEDVKVAHKVPTGEETIVSESPNETLSADESWDKDFQVESENVPELKSSIEFTTLFKVITRVIGEINKEHTIYPVINAKVEKSINPPEVNAYANTDMEIENTVTNVGTAAIDTLKITDELPEDFVPPEIKDLKLRLLGENETIEIHNQKQYVKKLDVTPPDLSPETSHTLEIELMKLGNEFKADTEFKLIYPLLAKNPKPEIKYMTPIEIAANTSVPGQDFITDEKSDPQIEIKYVKRKLKTLKSIRPGASEGEFDISIRIQNKGDVELENVLMEDQIPAGFDVSNLFPEELDYEASQNKLSVHIDELAGNDSLSIKFTCVGSGEYPRTEPRIIVKGRSATPKKKETPSPGPDSSTSEKISPKLEGDLYDLFDNLLNKIEQVISAADLGSAIEDIRDNLPPGPKLHEFMEYGRELKELGEEKVIGDLKDKVRNKLETFQAEFS
;
A
#
# COMPACT_ATOMS: atom_id res chain seq x y z
N MET A 1 -13.59 -58.64 30.25
CA MET A 1 -12.37 -57.93 29.80
C MET A 1 -11.96 -57.06 30.94
N SER A 2 -10.77 -57.18 31.42
CA SER A 2 -10.27 -56.33 32.50
C SER A 2 -10.00 -54.92 31.98
N ASN A 3 -10.40 -53.93 32.75
CA ASN A 3 -10.27 -52.51 32.39
C ASN A 3 -8.90 -51.98 32.85
N LEU A 4 -8.34 -51.07 32.03
CA LEU A 4 -7.16 -50.26 32.41
C LEU A 4 -7.65 -48.84 32.75
N ILE A 5 -7.06 -48.25 33.79
CA ILE A 5 -7.24 -46.83 34.05
C ILE A 5 -6.71 -46.06 32.82
N ILE A 6 -7.39 -45.01 32.38
CA ILE A 6 -6.97 -44.20 31.24
C ILE A 6 -6.46 -42.85 31.77
N ILE A 7 -5.20 -42.55 31.47
CA ILE A 7 -4.62 -41.22 31.63
C ILE A 7 -4.53 -40.56 30.27
N ASP A 8 -5.28 -39.51 30.09
CA ASP A 8 -5.39 -38.75 28.84
C ASP A 8 -4.75 -37.37 29.03
N ILE A 9 -3.59 -37.15 28.42
CA ILE A 9 -2.84 -35.89 28.44
C ILE A 9 -3.05 -35.20 27.08
N THR A 10 -3.69 -34.06 27.13
CA THR A 10 -3.93 -33.24 25.94
C THR A 10 -3.26 -31.89 26.13
N ASP A 11 -2.25 -31.59 25.32
CA ASP A 11 -1.60 -30.29 25.22
C ASP A 11 -2.19 -29.51 24.06
N GLU A 12 -2.32 -28.21 24.23
CA GLU A 12 -2.76 -27.28 23.17
C GLU A 12 -1.68 -26.23 22.95
N GLU A 13 -1.35 -25.94 21.69
CA GLU A 13 -0.48 -24.83 21.30
C GLU A 13 -1.18 -23.91 20.30
N LYS A 14 -1.03 -22.56 20.50
CA LYS A 14 -1.65 -21.55 19.65
C LYS A 14 -0.63 -20.54 19.11
N PRO A 15 0.27 -20.97 18.23
CA PRO A 15 1.29 -20.09 17.66
C PRO A 15 0.67 -18.91 16.90
N VAL A 16 1.16 -17.71 17.18
CA VAL A 16 0.81 -16.47 16.48
C VAL A 16 2.01 -16.03 15.64
N LEU A 17 1.79 -15.87 14.34
CA LEU A 17 2.79 -15.41 13.38
C LEU A 17 2.39 -14.03 12.87
N ASP A 18 3.36 -13.12 12.75
CA ASP A 18 3.18 -11.86 12.05
C ASP A 18 3.05 -12.04 10.52
N GLY A 19 2.77 -10.95 9.80
CA GLY A 19 2.68 -10.96 8.34
C GLY A 19 3.95 -11.43 7.62
N SER A 20 5.12 -11.34 8.27
CA SER A 20 6.42 -11.78 7.75
C SER A 20 6.81 -13.19 8.20
N HIS A 21 5.90 -13.95 8.83
CA HIS A 21 6.09 -15.30 9.38
C HIS A 21 7.03 -15.36 10.59
N ASN A 22 7.31 -14.25 11.24
CA ASN A 22 8.03 -14.28 12.51
C ASN A 22 7.08 -14.78 13.60
N LEU A 23 7.58 -15.70 14.43
CA LEU A 23 6.85 -16.18 15.59
C LEU A 23 6.80 -15.06 16.64
N MET A 24 5.59 -14.63 16.99
CA MET A 24 5.34 -13.61 18.02
C MET A 24 5.25 -14.26 19.39
N GLU A 25 4.41 -15.29 19.53
CA GLU A 25 4.19 -16.03 20.77
C GLU A 25 3.61 -17.41 20.48
N ILE A 26 3.70 -18.31 21.46
CA ILE A 26 3.02 -19.61 21.46
C ILE A 26 2.31 -19.77 22.80
N PRO A 27 1.10 -19.25 22.99
CA PRO A 27 0.28 -19.60 24.14
C PRO A 27 0.02 -21.10 24.17
N GLY A 28 0.28 -21.72 25.31
CA GLY A 28 0.07 -23.13 25.51
C GLY A 28 -0.77 -23.41 26.73
N THR A 29 -1.66 -24.37 26.63
CA THR A 29 -2.44 -24.90 27.76
C THR A 29 -2.47 -26.41 27.68
N GLY A 30 -2.67 -27.06 28.80
CA GLY A 30 -2.79 -28.50 28.82
C GLY A 30 -3.80 -28.98 29.82
N LYS A 31 -4.15 -30.25 29.69
CA LYS A 31 -5.14 -30.91 30.51
C LYS A 31 -4.73 -32.37 30.71
N VAL A 32 -4.71 -32.82 31.95
CA VAL A 32 -4.60 -34.22 32.29
C VAL A 32 -5.95 -34.74 32.84
N VAL A 33 -6.41 -35.87 32.31
CA VAL A 33 -7.66 -36.49 32.70
C VAL A 33 -7.39 -37.93 33.06
N VAL A 34 -7.71 -38.31 34.29
CA VAL A 34 -7.66 -39.71 34.75
C VAL A 34 -9.09 -40.27 34.78
N LYS A 35 -9.37 -41.22 33.86
CA LYS A 35 -10.70 -41.83 33.69
C LYS A 35 -10.73 -43.20 34.33
N ASN A 36 -11.76 -43.43 35.13
CA ASN A 36 -12.11 -44.75 35.60
C ASN A 36 -13.13 -45.36 34.62
N PRO A 37 -12.75 -46.31 33.77
CA PRO A 37 -13.65 -46.93 32.80
C PRO A 37 -14.48 -48.07 33.36
N SER A 38 -14.27 -48.47 34.64
CA SER A 38 -15.03 -49.54 35.27
C SER A 38 -16.49 -49.11 35.51
N ASP A 39 -17.39 -50.07 35.45
CA ASP A 39 -18.80 -49.88 35.76
C ASP A 39 -19.13 -50.14 37.23
N LYS A 40 -18.26 -50.83 37.97
CA LYS A 40 -18.47 -51.27 39.35
C LYS A 40 -17.37 -50.83 40.32
N SER A 41 -16.12 -50.97 39.92
CA SER A 41 -14.97 -50.75 40.81
C SER A 41 -14.56 -49.28 40.87
N ARG A 42 -14.21 -48.81 42.03
CA ARG A 42 -13.71 -47.46 42.31
C ARG A 42 -12.20 -47.48 42.58
N LEU A 43 -11.57 -46.35 42.38
CA LEU A 43 -10.22 -46.09 42.81
C LEU A 43 -10.27 -45.13 43.99
N TRP A 44 -9.60 -45.42 45.13
CA TRP A 44 -9.58 -44.55 46.32
C TRP A 44 -8.16 -44.33 46.82
N ASN A 45 -7.99 -43.27 47.60
CA ASN A 45 -6.68 -42.77 48.01
C ASN A 45 -5.73 -42.61 46.81
N SER A 46 -6.30 -42.20 45.68
CA SER A 46 -5.57 -42.16 44.45
C SER A 46 -4.74 -40.88 44.34
N ILE A 47 -3.52 -41.05 43.90
CA ILE A 47 -2.52 -39.98 43.67
C ILE A 47 -1.98 -40.15 42.27
N LEU A 48 -1.96 -39.05 41.50
CA LEU A 48 -1.26 -38.95 40.24
C LEU A 48 0.11 -38.29 40.50
N ASP A 49 1.18 -38.99 40.19
CA ASP A 49 2.56 -38.48 40.26
C ASP A 49 3.07 -38.26 38.84
N LEU A 50 3.39 -37.00 38.50
CA LEU A 50 3.94 -36.63 37.20
C LEU A 50 5.45 -36.49 37.34
N LYS A 51 6.21 -37.36 36.69
CA LYS A 51 7.67 -37.27 36.59
C LYS A 51 8.07 -36.46 35.38
N GLU A 52 9.26 -35.90 35.40
CA GLU A 52 9.91 -35.21 34.28
C GLU A 52 9.08 -34.09 33.65
N ILE A 53 8.43 -33.25 34.45
CA ILE A 53 7.63 -32.13 33.99
C ILE A 53 8.52 -31.01 33.44
N VAL A 54 8.27 -30.57 32.20
CA VAL A 54 9.00 -29.51 31.53
C VAL A 54 8.02 -28.46 31.00
N ASN A 55 8.40 -27.19 31.08
CA ASN A 55 7.67 -26.07 30.51
C ASN A 55 6.21 -25.91 30.96
N THR A 56 5.89 -26.24 32.20
CA THR A 56 4.52 -26.15 32.69
C THR A 56 4.47 -25.83 34.18
N ASP A 57 3.37 -25.22 34.61
CA ASP A 57 3.01 -24.95 36.01
C ASP A 57 2.21 -26.09 36.64
N ALA A 58 2.05 -27.24 35.95
CA ALA A 58 1.33 -28.39 36.48
C ALA A 58 1.92 -28.86 37.82
N GLU A 59 1.04 -29.21 38.78
CA GLU A 59 1.47 -29.81 40.05
C GLU A 59 2.08 -31.19 39.82
N LYS A 60 3.26 -31.41 40.39
CA LYS A 60 3.98 -32.69 40.27
C LYS A 60 3.21 -33.87 40.87
N VAL A 61 2.54 -33.64 42.00
CA VAL A 61 1.78 -34.64 42.71
C VAL A 61 0.37 -34.13 42.96
N MET A 62 -0.63 -34.84 42.44
CA MET A 62 -2.04 -34.47 42.57
C MET A 62 -2.79 -35.53 43.38
N GLU A 63 -3.44 -35.12 44.47
CA GLU A 63 -4.35 -35.96 45.23
C GLU A 63 -5.72 -36.00 44.53
N MET A 64 -6.07 -37.14 43.95
CA MET A 64 -7.33 -37.29 43.20
C MET A 64 -8.48 -37.79 44.12
N GLY A 65 -8.16 -38.29 45.31
CA GLY A 65 -9.15 -38.81 46.26
C GLY A 65 -9.85 -40.08 45.77
N ILE A 66 -11.16 -40.04 45.60
CA ILE A 66 -11.99 -41.16 45.12
C ILE A 66 -12.46 -40.93 43.71
N ILE A 67 -12.12 -41.83 42.79
CA ILE A 67 -12.65 -41.83 41.43
C ILE A 67 -13.67 -42.99 41.30
N ASN A 68 -14.94 -42.64 41.35
CA ASN A 68 -16.05 -43.59 41.26
C ASN A 68 -16.18 -44.19 39.82
N PRO A 69 -16.90 -45.34 39.68
CA PRO A 69 -17.15 -45.97 38.39
C PRO A 69 -17.69 -44.99 37.35
N GLY A 70 -17.13 -44.99 36.13
CA GLY A 70 -17.49 -44.10 35.03
C GLY A 70 -17.17 -42.62 35.27
N LYS A 71 -16.45 -42.27 36.33
CA LYS A 71 -16.07 -40.87 36.61
C LYS A 71 -14.60 -40.60 36.25
N GLN A 72 -14.25 -39.32 36.24
CA GLN A 72 -12.89 -38.86 35.94
C GLN A 72 -12.45 -37.77 36.91
N PHE A 73 -11.15 -37.70 37.12
CA PHE A 73 -10.44 -36.57 37.66
C PHE A 73 -9.89 -35.72 36.52
N GLU A 74 -9.78 -34.42 36.68
CA GLU A 74 -9.38 -33.50 35.66
C GLU A 74 -8.56 -32.36 36.29
N ASN A 75 -7.42 -32.04 35.68
CA ASN A 75 -6.60 -30.91 36.06
C ASN A 75 -6.11 -30.22 34.79
N THR A 76 -6.08 -28.88 34.80
CA THR A 76 -5.59 -28.04 33.70
C THR A 76 -4.34 -27.29 34.13
N TYR A 77 -3.46 -27.02 33.20
CA TYR A 77 -2.20 -26.33 33.43
C TYR A 77 -1.83 -25.42 32.25
N SER A 78 -0.93 -24.45 32.51
CA SER A 78 -0.32 -23.60 31.47
C SER A 78 0.94 -24.27 30.96
N ILE A 79 1.23 -24.03 29.67
CA ILE A 79 2.49 -24.44 29.03
C ILE A 79 3.25 -23.18 28.64
N GLU A 80 4.47 -23.06 29.12
CA GLU A 80 5.30 -21.86 28.92
C GLU A 80 6.58 -22.22 28.16
N ASN A 81 7.28 -21.18 27.68
CA ASN A 81 8.59 -21.29 27.03
C ASN A 81 8.64 -22.24 25.82
N LEU A 82 7.56 -22.31 25.05
CA LEU A 82 7.56 -23.02 23.78
C LEU A 82 8.34 -22.22 22.71
N GLU A 83 9.42 -22.78 22.22
CA GLU A 83 10.30 -22.10 21.25
C GLU A 83 9.80 -22.20 19.79
N ARG A 84 9.08 -23.27 19.48
CA ARG A 84 8.62 -23.56 18.12
C ARG A 84 7.39 -24.47 18.11
N PRO A 85 6.45 -24.27 17.16
CA PRO A 85 5.30 -25.14 17.03
C PRO A 85 5.67 -26.50 16.41
N CYS A 86 4.82 -27.51 16.63
CA CYS A 86 4.94 -28.84 16.01
C CYS A 86 4.86 -28.78 14.48
N LEU A 87 3.99 -27.91 13.95
CA LEU A 87 3.82 -27.68 12.52
C LEU A 87 4.37 -26.32 12.13
N LYS A 88 5.20 -26.26 11.08
CA LYS A 88 5.68 -25.01 10.49
C LYS A 88 4.78 -24.60 9.35
N LEU A 89 4.22 -23.39 9.40
CA LEU A 89 3.58 -22.72 8.28
C LEU A 89 4.58 -21.75 7.62
N LYS A 90 4.66 -21.81 6.29
CA LYS A 90 5.34 -20.81 5.47
C LYS A 90 4.46 -20.48 4.27
N GLU A 91 4.26 -19.20 4.02
CA GLU A 91 3.59 -18.70 2.83
C GLU A 91 4.57 -17.90 1.97
N THR A 92 4.47 -18.03 0.68
CA THR A 92 5.17 -17.17 -0.27
C THR A 92 4.12 -16.63 -1.24
N PHE A 93 4.00 -15.31 -1.29
CA PHE A 93 3.10 -14.65 -2.22
C PHE A 93 3.92 -13.89 -3.25
N ASP A 94 3.72 -14.22 -4.51
CA ASP A 94 4.32 -13.55 -5.66
C ASP A 94 3.23 -12.76 -6.38
N THR A 95 3.39 -11.45 -6.49
CA THR A 95 2.44 -10.56 -7.16
C THR A 95 2.45 -10.71 -8.68
N ASN A 96 3.51 -11.34 -9.25
CA ASN A 96 3.62 -11.60 -10.69
C ASN A 96 4.31 -12.94 -11.02
N ARG A 97 3.53 -14.02 -11.07
CA ARG A 97 4.00 -15.38 -11.41
C ARG A 97 4.55 -15.56 -12.83
N GLU A 98 4.32 -14.58 -13.72
CA GLU A 98 4.83 -14.62 -15.09
C GLU A 98 6.33 -14.29 -15.17
N MET A 99 6.90 -13.85 -14.05
CA MET A 99 8.33 -13.61 -13.87
C MET A 99 8.96 -14.67 -12.93
N PRO A 100 9.16 -15.90 -13.38
CA PRO A 100 9.48 -17.03 -12.50
C PRO A 100 10.85 -16.95 -11.79
N ASP A 101 11.76 -16.13 -12.29
CA ASP A 101 13.12 -16.01 -11.72
C ASP A 101 13.16 -15.14 -10.44
N LYS A 102 12.05 -14.52 -10.07
CA LYS A 102 11.97 -13.54 -8.97
C LYS A 102 10.62 -13.60 -8.30
N VAL A 103 10.60 -13.45 -6.98
CA VAL A 103 9.37 -13.23 -6.22
C VAL A 103 9.10 -11.74 -6.18
N ASN A 104 7.98 -11.31 -6.75
CA ASN A 104 7.56 -9.93 -6.75
C ASN A 104 6.69 -9.65 -5.52
N ASN A 105 6.88 -8.51 -4.89
CA ASN A 105 6.15 -8.12 -3.68
C ASN A 105 5.39 -6.80 -3.81
N THR A 106 5.18 -6.32 -5.03
CA THR A 106 4.52 -5.04 -5.31
C THR A 106 3.42 -5.24 -6.33
N PHE A 107 2.23 -4.70 -6.05
CA PHE A 107 1.13 -4.70 -6.99
C PHE A 107 1.20 -3.51 -7.95
N LEU A 108 0.79 -3.75 -9.20
CA LEU A 108 0.57 -2.71 -10.18
C LEU A 108 -0.86 -2.15 -10.05
N TYR A 109 -1.00 -0.85 -9.96
CA TYR A 109 -2.28 -0.17 -9.91
C TYR A 109 -3.04 -0.28 -11.25
N ASP A 110 -4.37 -0.40 -11.18
CA ASP A 110 -5.32 -0.48 -12.29
C ASP A 110 -4.97 -1.51 -13.39
N ARG A 111 -4.33 -2.61 -12.97
CA ARG A 111 -3.95 -3.71 -13.86
C ARG A 111 -4.26 -5.06 -13.22
N THR A 112 -4.37 -6.07 -14.06
CA THR A 112 -4.40 -7.46 -13.60
C THR A 112 -2.99 -7.89 -13.18
N ASN A 113 -2.86 -8.30 -11.91
CA ASN A 113 -1.65 -8.88 -11.35
C ASN A 113 -1.81 -10.40 -11.31
N PRO A 114 -1.12 -11.17 -12.19
CA PRO A 114 -1.18 -12.63 -12.21
C PRO A 114 -0.33 -13.18 -11.05
N SER A 115 -0.95 -13.32 -9.89
CA SER A 115 -0.26 -13.64 -8.64
C SER A 115 -0.25 -15.14 -8.34
N ARG A 116 0.67 -15.57 -7.45
CA ARG A 116 0.72 -16.93 -6.91
C ARG A 116 0.92 -16.90 -5.40
N LEU A 117 0.08 -17.65 -4.68
CA LEU A 117 0.28 -17.96 -3.27
C LEU A 117 0.71 -19.40 -3.12
N THR A 118 1.87 -19.63 -2.53
CA THR A 118 2.36 -20.96 -2.15
C THR A 118 2.29 -21.11 -0.64
N ILE A 119 1.63 -22.16 -0.15
CA ILE A 119 1.54 -22.51 1.27
C ILE A 119 2.30 -23.82 1.49
N GLU A 120 3.28 -23.81 2.38
CA GLU A 120 4.09 -24.94 2.78
C GLU A 120 3.85 -25.29 4.25
N LEU A 121 3.47 -26.55 4.52
CA LEU A 121 3.28 -27.08 5.86
C LEU A 121 4.37 -28.13 6.13
N THR A 122 5.24 -27.90 7.09
CA THR A 122 6.33 -28.85 7.43
C THR A 122 6.11 -29.43 8.83
N ASN A 123 6.03 -30.75 8.90
CA ASN A 123 6.00 -31.48 10.18
C ASN A 123 7.39 -31.47 10.83
N ARG A 124 7.49 -30.92 12.05
CA ARG A 124 8.74 -30.76 12.82
C ARG A 124 8.95 -31.79 13.91
N VAL A 125 7.93 -32.64 14.14
CA VAL A 125 7.98 -33.67 15.21
C VAL A 125 8.21 -35.07 14.62
N ASP A 126 8.46 -36.04 15.52
CA ASP A 126 8.73 -37.44 15.20
C ASP A 126 7.46 -38.29 15.00
N LYS A 127 6.29 -37.68 15.13
CA LYS A 127 4.99 -38.32 14.94
C LYS A 127 4.28 -37.74 13.72
N PRO A 128 3.42 -38.50 13.04
CA PRO A 128 2.56 -37.97 12.00
C PRO A 128 1.63 -36.90 12.56
N ILE A 129 1.51 -35.78 11.86
CA ILE A 129 0.49 -34.75 12.14
C ILE A 129 -0.73 -35.08 11.28
N SER A 130 -1.90 -35.14 11.89
CA SER A 130 -3.18 -35.49 11.26
C SER A 130 -4.23 -34.40 11.38
N ASP A 131 -5.37 -34.61 10.69
CA ASP A 131 -6.55 -33.75 10.75
C ASP A 131 -6.21 -32.26 10.50
N ILE A 132 -5.32 -32.02 9.52
CA ILE A 132 -4.83 -30.69 9.23
C ILE A 132 -5.86 -29.97 8.38
N LYS A 133 -6.25 -28.77 8.81
CA LYS A 133 -7.14 -27.89 8.06
C LYS A 133 -6.56 -26.48 7.99
N VAL A 134 -6.30 -26.02 6.79
CA VAL A 134 -5.88 -24.65 6.49
C VAL A 134 -7.10 -23.87 6.01
N VAL A 135 -7.35 -22.73 6.63
CA VAL A 135 -8.35 -21.76 6.19
C VAL A 135 -7.61 -20.48 5.83
N ARG A 136 -7.61 -20.14 4.54
CA ARG A 136 -6.93 -18.96 4.00
C ARG A 136 -7.95 -17.98 3.45
N ASN A 137 -8.06 -16.81 4.09
CA ASN A 137 -8.96 -15.76 3.63
C ASN A 137 -8.46 -15.13 2.32
N ILE A 138 -9.34 -14.94 1.35
CA ILE A 138 -9.05 -14.33 0.05
C ILE A 138 -9.59 -12.89 0.07
N PRO A 139 -8.75 -11.88 -0.18
CA PRO A 139 -9.18 -10.49 -0.26
C PRO A 139 -10.07 -10.21 -1.47
N ASP A 140 -10.91 -9.20 -1.35
CA ASP A 140 -11.90 -8.76 -2.39
C ASP A 140 -11.25 -8.24 -3.68
N PHE A 141 -10.01 -7.77 -3.64
CA PHE A 141 -9.28 -7.40 -4.85
C PHE A 141 -8.79 -8.60 -5.69
N VAL A 142 -8.96 -9.83 -5.20
CA VAL A 142 -8.73 -11.06 -5.96
C VAL A 142 -10.00 -11.42 -6.72
N GLU A 143 -10.05 -11.12 -8.00
CA GLU A 143 -11.23 -11.37 -8.85
C GLU A 143 -11.40 -12.85 -9.18
N LYS A 144 -10.32 -13.64 -9.20
CA LYS A 144 -10.35 -15.04 -9.57
C LYS A 144 -9.27 -15.84 -8.88
N VAL A 145 -9.66 -16.98 -8.34
CA VAL A 145 -8.76 -18.08 -7.94
C VAL A 145 -8.83 -19.14 -9.04
N GLU A 146 -7.69 -19.50 -9.63
CA GLU A 146 -7.61 -20.57 -10.62
C GLU A 146 -7.65 -21.94 -9.92
N PRO A 147 -7.89 -23.04 -10.64
CA PRO A 147 -7.90 -24.37 -10.03
C PRO A 147 -6.61 -24.62 -9.23
N PRO A 148 -6.72 -24.94 -7.93
CA PRO A 148 -5.55 -25.11 -7.06
C PRO A 148 -4.75 -26.36 -7.44
N THR A 149 -3.45 -26.30 -7.14
CA THR A 149 -2.57 -27.48 -7.27
C THR A 149 -2.01 -27.82 -5.90
N ALA A 150 -2.51 -28.91 -5.30
CA ALA A 150 -2.02 -29.45 -4.05
C ALA A 150 -1.28 -30.76 -4.28
N GLU A 151 -0.13 -30.95 -3.63
CA GLU A 151 0.61 -32.22 -3.67
C GLU A 151 -0.15 -33.34 -2.95
N VAL A 152 -0.84 -32.98 -1.85
CA VAL A 152 -1.63 -33.89 -1.01
C VAL A 152 -2.87 -33.17 -0.48
N GLY A 153 -3.93 -33.92 -0.20
CA GLY A 153 -5.15 -33.42 0.40
C GLY A 153 -6.16 -32.90 -0.62
N GLU A 154 -7.23 -32.28 -0.10
CA GLU A 154 -8.36 -31.75 -0.86
C GLU A 154 -8.46 -30.24 -0.65
N VAL A 155 -8.79 -29.52 -1.72
CA VAL A 155 -8.92 -28.08 -1.69
C VAL A 155 -10.30 -27.64 -2.12
N GLU A 156 -10.97 -26.89 -1.28
CA GLU A 156 -12.25 -26.23 -1.55
C GLU A 156 -12.03 -24.74 -1.73
N VAL A 157 -12.49 -24.18 -2.85
CA VAL A 157 -12.37 -22.74 -3.15
C VAL A 157 -13.73 -22.09 -3.02
N ASN A 158 -13.84 -21.15 -2.09
CA ASN A 158 -14.99 -20.29 -1.89
C ASN A 158 -14.64 -18.85 -2.30
N PRO A 159 -15.60 -17.96 -2.51
CA PRO A 159 -15.32 -16.58 -2.93
C PRO A 159 -14.42 -15.77 -1.97
N ASP A 160 -14.57 -16.02 -0.66
CA ASP A 160 -13.91 -15.29 0.42
C ASP A 160 -12.77 -16.05 1.08
N LYS A 161 -12.62 -17.35 0.79
CA LYS A 161 -11.62 -18.21 1.43
C LYS A 161 -11.31 -19.47 0.63
N VAL A 162 -10.13 -20.00 0.86
CA VAL A 162 -9.70 -21.34 0.42
C VAL A 162 -9.55 -22.22 1.66
N ILE A 163 -10.09 -23.44 1.59
CA ILE A 163 -9.96 -24.45 2.64
C ILE A 163 -9.15 -25.60 2.07
N TRP A 164 -8.01 -25.91 2.68
CA TRP A 164 -7.17 -27.05 2.34
C TRP A 164 -7.13 -28.05 3.48
N THR A 165 -7.59 -29.27 3.22
CA THR A 165 -7.64 -30.36 4.21
C THR A 165 -6.60 -31.41 3.83
N VAL A 166 -5.72 -31.73 4.78
CA VAL A 166 -4.66 -32.75 4.64
C VAL A 166 -4.84 -33.80 5.72
N ASN A 167 -5.04 -35.04 5.31
CA ASN A 167 -5.28 -36.14 6.26
C ASN A 167 -4.09 -36.41 7.16
N SER A 168 -2.86 -36.39 6.60
CA SER A 168 -1.64 -36.60 7.40
C SER A 168 -0.39 -36.08 6.70
N ILE A 169 0.56 -35.54 7.50
CA ILE A 169 1.92 -35.20 7.09
C ILE A 169 2.89 -36.04 7.93
N GLN A 170 3.72 -36.84 7.25
CA GLN A 170 4.70 -37.70 7.91
C GLN A 170 5.82 -36.88 8.59
N PRO A 171 6.53 -37.45 9.59
CA PRO A 171 7.65 -36.79 10.22
C PRO A 171 8.66 -36.21 9.22
N GLN A 172 9.12 -34.98 9.46
CA GLN A 172 10.10 -34.24 8.65
C GLN A 172 9.70 -34.03 7.16
N SER A 173 8.44 -34.29 6.82
CA SER A 173 7.89 -34.08 5.47
C SER A 173 7.19 -32.72 5.36
N THR A 174 7.09 -32.24 4.12
CA THR A 174 6.38 -30.99 3.77
C THR A 174 5.24 -31.30 2.82
N ALA A 175 4.12 -30.64 3.00
CA ALA A 175 3.00 -30.60 2.07
C ALA A 175 2.90 -29.19 1.47
N THR A 176 2.64 -29.11 0.16
CA THR A 176 2.61 -27.85 -0.59
C THR A 176 1.28 -27.66 -1.30
N LEU A 177 0.73 -26.44 -1.19
CA LEU A 177 -0.43 -25.97 -1.97
C LEU A 177 -0.01 -24.74 -2.76
N ASN A 178 -0.29 -24.73 -4.07
CA ASN A 178 -0.14 -23.57 -4.95
C ASN A 178 -1.51 -23.07 -5.40
N LEU A 179 -1.73 -21.77 -5.23
CA LEU A 179 -2.93 -21.04 -5.66
C LEU A 179 -2.53 -19.97 -6.67
N ASP A 180 -2.96 -20.12 -7.90
CA ASP A 180 -2.82 -19.09 -8.93
C ASP A 180 -4.01 -18.14 -8.86
N LEU A 181 -3.72 -16.84 -8.81
CA LEU A 181 -4.67 -15.79 -8.51
C LEU A 181 -4.63 -14.70 -9.58
N LYS A 182 -5.76 -14.05 -9.82
CA LYS A 182 -5.83 -12.80 -10.58
C LYS A 182 -6.28 -11.69 -9.64
N ALA A 183 -5.37 -10.81 -9.27
CA ALA A 183 -5.64 -9.65 -8.45
C ALA A 183 -5.76 -8.40 -9.31
N VAL A 184 -6.78 -7.56 -9.06
CA VAL A 184 -6.99 -6.27 -9.73
C VAL A 184 -7.06 -5.18 -8.67
N ILE A 185 -6.10 -4.26 -8.72
CA ILE A 185 -5.92 -3.22 -7.71
C ILE A 185 -6.54 -1.92 -8.21
N LYS A 186 -7.65 -1.50 -7.57
CA LYS A 186 -8.40 -0.29 -7.92
C LYS A 186 -8.25 0.87 -6.94
N SER A 187 -7.49 0.69 -5.87
CA SER A 187 -7.16 1.73 -4.89
C SER A 187 -5.67 1.71 -4.58
N ILE A 188 -5.12 2.86 -4.24
CA ILE A 188 -3.67 3.08 -4.10
C ILE A 188 -3.15 2.69 -2.71
N ASP A 189 -4.04 2.45 -1.75
CA ASP A 189 -3.68 2.01 -0.39
C ASP A 189 -2.93 0.67 -0.36
N GLU A 190 -2.16 0.45 0.69
CA GLU A 190 -1.48 -0.82 0.93
C GLU A 190 -2.48 -2.00 0.98
N LYS A 191 -2.12 -3.11 0.33
CA LYS A 191 -3.00 -4.27 0.21
C LYS A 191 -2.71 -5.31 1.28
N LYS A 192 -3.73 -5.60 2.09
CA LYS A 192 -3.70 -6.65 3.10
C LYS A 192 -4.09 -7.98 2.46
N LEU A 193 -3.14 -8.90 2.37
CA LEU A 193 -3.46 -10.29 2.08
C LEU A 193 -4.11 -10.92 3.30
N GLY A 194 -5.18 -11.66 3.12
CA GLY A 194 -5.95 -12.25 4.21
C GLY A 194 -5.13 -13.05 5.23
N GLU A 195 -5.76 -13.40 6.33
CA GLU A 195 -5.20 -14.21 7.41
C GLU A 195 -5.21 -15.69 7.06
N THR A 196 -4.36 -16.46 7.74
CA THR A 196 -4.32 -17.92 7.61
C THR A 196 -4.45 -18.56 8.99
N ILE A 197 -5.38 -19.49 9.11
CA ILE A 197 -5.57 -20.32 10.30
C ILE A 197 -5.29 -21.77 9.93
N VAL A 198 -4.45 -22.45 10.73
CA VAL A 198 -4.12 -23.85 10.51
C VAL A 198 -4.40 -24.63 11.80
N THR A 199 -5.35 -25.55 11.76
CA THR A 199 -5.61 -26.49 12.88
C THR A 199 -5.04 -27.86 12.57
N TYR A 200 -4.58 -28.60 13.59
CA TYR A 200 -3.99 -29.93 13.46
C TYR A 200 -3.98 -30.74 14.74
N LEU A 201 -3.76 -32.02 14.61
CA LEU A 201 -3.68 -32.99 15.71
C LEU A 201 -2.39 -33.84 15.60
N VAL A 202 -1.69 -34.04 16.73
CA VAL A 202 -0.53 -34.92 16.84
C VAL A 202 -0.81 -35.98 17.91
N ASN A 203 -1.14 -37.18 17.51
CA ASN A 203 -1.34 -38.30 18.42
C ASN A 203 -0.01 -38.93 18.86
N GLY A 204 0.09 -39.30 20.14
CA GLY A 204 1.29 -39.92 20.72
C GLY A 204 2.44 -38.91 20.91
N HIS A 205 2.14 -37.63 20.96
CA HIS A 205 3.09 -36.55 21.26
C HIS A 205 2.60 -35.70 22.42
N GLN A 206 3.50 -35.00 23.09
CA GLN A 206 3.21 -34.04 24.16
C GLN A 206 4.29 -32.95 24.20
N LEU A 207 3.92 -31.77 24.68
CA LEU A 207 4.81 -30.62 24.78
C LEU A 207 5.52 -30.55 26.15
N THR A 208 5.00 -31.27 27.15
CA THR A 208 5.34 -31.15 28.57
C THR A 208 6.22 -32.31 29.09
N MET A 209 6.46 -33.35 28.29
CA MET A 209 7.28 -34.54 28.62
C MET A 209 6.85 -35.25 29.94
N MET A 210 5.56 -35.18 30.30
CA MET A 210 5.06 -35.78 31.54
C MET A 210 5.09 -37.30 31.48
N GLU A 211 5.68 -37.92 32.48
CA GLU A 211 5.60 -39.38 32.73
C GLU A 211 4.69 -39.63 33.94
N PRO A 212 3.40 -39.98 33.70
CA PRO A 212 2.46 -40.19 34.79
C PRO A 212 2.60 -41.55 35.45
N GLU A 213 2.52 -41.56 36.76
CA GLU A 213 2.31 -42.76 37.58
C GLU A 213 1.05 -42.59 38.42
N ILE A 214 0.26 -43.65 38.56
CA ILE A 214 -0.90 -43.68 39.47
C ILE A 214 -0.60 -44.58 40.64
N ARG A 215 -0.87 -44.08 41.86
CA ARG A 215 -0.96 -44.87 43.07
C ARG A 215 -2.37 -44.75 43.59
N GLY A 216 -2.94 -45.89 44.00
CA GLY A 216 -4.29 -45.91 44.54
C GLY A 216 -4.70 -47.32 44.96
N LEU A 217 -5.73 -47.38 45.75
CA LEU A 217 -6.30 -48.63 46.20
C LEU A 217 -7.55 -48.94 45.37
N THR A 218 -7.75 -50.22 45.10
CA THR A 218 -8.96 -50.72 44.45
C THR A 218 -9.54 -51.89 45.20
N ASP A 219 -10.69 -52.43 44.82
CA ASP A 219 -11.35 -53.55 45.48
C ASP A 219 -10.46 -54.78 45.38
N SER A 220 -10.05 -55.28 46.57
CA SER A 220 -9.20 -56.45 46.72
C SER A 220 -9.51 -57.17 48.04
N LEU A 221 -9.31 -58.45 48.03
CA LEU A 221 -9.38 -59.28 49.24
C LEU A 221 -8.03 -59.88 49.49
N SER A 222 -7.62 -59.91 50.75
CA SER A 222 -6.41 -60.57 51.15
C SER A 222 -6.56 -61.19 52.51
N GLY A 223 -5.95 -62.32 52.74
CA GLY A 223 -6.03 -62.98 53.98
C GLY A 223 -4.90 -63.97 54.19
N VAL A 224 -4.73 -64.42 55.45
CA VAL A 224 -3.86 -65.53 55.78
C VAL A 224 -4.72 -66.57 56.49
N THR A 225 -4.75 -67.77 55.96
CA THR A 225 -5.37 -68.94 56.62
C THR A 225 -4.32 -69.70 57.36
N THR A 226 -4.72 -70.25 58.50
CA THR A 226 -3.83 -71.03 59.35
C THR A 226 -4.56 -72.26 59.83
N ASP A 227 -4.03 -73.43 59.52
CA ASP A 227 -4.52 -74.74 59.98
C ASP A 227 -3.42 -75.49 60.73
N GLU A 228 -3.76 -76.09 61.91
CA GLU A 228 -2.78 -76.88 62.65
C GLU A 228 -2.49 -78.17 61.86
N SER A 229 -1.22 -78.40 61.62
CA SER A 229 -0.79 -79.58 60.87
C SER A 229 -0.95 -80.86 61.74
N ALA A 230 -0.81 -82.04 61.12
CA ALA A 230 -0.83 -83.27 61.85
C ALA A 230 0.26 -83.40 62.98
N THR A 231 1.23 -82.50 63.00
CA THR A 231 2.26 -82.37 64.01
C THR A 231 1.93 -81.18 64.96
N PRO A 232 1.61 -81.41 66.23
CA PRO A 232 1.29 -80.31 67.12
C PRO A 232 2.39 -79.27 67.20
N GLY A 233 2.00 -78.00 67.18
CA GLY A 233 2.91 -76.86 67.19
C GLY A 233 3.47 -76.50 65.82
N LYS A 234 3.04 -77.17 64.74
CA LYS A 234 3.29 -76.78 63.37
C LYS A 234 1.99 -76.32 62.70
N TRP A 235 2.04 -75.18 61.99
CA TRP A 235 0.88 -74.56 61.32
C TRP A 235 1.15 -74.55 59.86
N ASP A 236 0.23 -75.13 59.07
CA ASP A 236 0.16 -74.97 57.61
C ASP A 236 -0.60 -73.70 57.35
N CYS A 237 0.04 -72.77 56.71
CA CYS A 237 -0.49 -71.42 56.46
C CYS A 237 -0.55 -71.14 54.93
N ASN A 238 -1.51 -70.41 54.52
CA ASN A 238 -1.62 -69.90 53.14
C ASN A 238 -1.91 -68.39 53.17
N VAL A 239 -1.16 -67.58 52.42
CA VAL A 239 -1.46 -66.19 52.15
C VAL A 239 -2.05 -66.07 50.77
N GLU A 240 -3.22 -65.44 50.71
CA GLU A 240 -3.95 -65.25 49.47
C GLU A 240 -4.21 -63.79 49.24
N PHE A 241 -4.12 -63.35 47.93
CA PHE A 241 -4.54 -62.09 47.45
C PHE A 241 -5.49 -62.29 46.23
N ILE A 242 -6.68 -61.72 46.29
CA ILE A 242 -7.70 -61.80 45.24
C ILE A 242 -7.93 -60.38 44.69
N ASN A 243 -7.80 -60.21 43.42
CA ASN A 243 -8.19 -58.98 42.74
C ASN A 243 -9.73 -58.95 42.55
N ASP A 244 -10.46 -58.35 43.49
CA ASP A 244 -11.92 -58.21 43.47
C ASP A 244 -12.40 -57.01 42.67
N SER A 245 -11.49 -56.42 41.87
CA SER A 245 -11.79 -55.26 41.04
C SER A 245 -11.91 -55.64 39.56
N GLU A 246 -12.57 -54.74 38.75
CA GLU A 246 -12.61 -54.86 37.29
C GLU A 246 -11.29 -54.40 36.63
N PHE A 247 -10.31 -53.92 37.38
CA PHE A 247 -9.03 -53.45 36.84
C PHE A 247 -8.02 -54.61 36.71
N GLN A 248 -7.04 -54.40 35.86
CA GLN A 248 -5.80 -55.19 35.96
C GLN A 248 -4.91 -54.61 37.06
N VAL A 249 -4.40 -55.47 37.92
CA VAL A 249 -3.45 -55.10 38.94
C VAL A 249 -2.16 -55.89 38.80
N LYS A 250 -1.04 -55.29 39.11
CA LYS A 250 0.26 -55.96 39.20
C LYS A 250 0.56 -56.16 40.70
N LEU A 251 0.68 -57.40 41.13
CA LEU A 251 1.10 -57.75 42.47
C LEU A 251 2.62 -57.62 42.57
N GLU A 252 3.09 -56.68 43.37
CA GLU A 252 4.51 -56.35 43.46
C GLU A 252 5.23 -57.04 44.60
N ASP A 253 4.71 -56.92 45.83
CA ASP A 253 5.34 -57.46 47.02
C ASP A 253 4.30 -58.07 47.95
N VAL A 254 4.60 -59.27 48.49
CA VAL A 254 3.80 -59.94 49.49
C VAL A 254 4.72 -60.30 50.65
N LYS A 255 4.44 -59.78 51.86
CA LYS A 255 5.18 -60.08 53.10
C LYS A 255 4.22 -60.60 54.15
N VAL A 256 4.62 -61.66 54.83
CA VAL A 256 3.94 -62.10 56.02
C VAL A 256 4.93 -62.14 57.16
N ALA A 257 4.60 -61.47 58.24
CA ALA A 257 5.38 -61.46 59.45
C ALA A 257 4.64 -62.15 60.57
N HIS A 258 5.36 -62.97 61.34
CA HIS A 258 4.90 -63.65 62.57
C HIS A 258 5.31 -62.79 63.78
N LYS A 259 4.36 -62.46 64.61
CA LYS A 259 4.62 -61.73 65.85
C LYS A 259 5.12 -62.71 66.93
N VAL A 260 6.36 -62.59 67.22
CA VAL A 260 7.03 -63.38 68.25
C VAL A 260 7.34 -62.50 69.48
N PRO A 261 7.55 -63.11 70.71
CA PRO A 261 7.82 -62.31 71.90
C PRO A 261 9.04 -61.38 71.82
N THR A 262 9.94 -61.64 70.89
CA THR A 262 11.16 -60.85 70.63
C THR A 262 10.97 -59.77 69.55
N GLY A 263 9.78 -59.70 68.92
CA GLY A 263 9.49 -58.76 67.84
C GLY A 263 8.67 -59.37 66.73
N GLU A 264 8.83 -58.88 65.50
CA GLU A 264 8.22 -59.44 64.29
C GLU A 264 9.28 -60.14 63.42
N GLU A 265 8.99 -61.38 63.01
CA GLU A 265 9.84 -62.21 62.17
C GLU A 265 9.16 -62.35 60.79
N THR A 266 9.85 -61.95 59.71
CA THR A 266 9.34 -62.14 58.35
C THR A 266 9.45 -63.59 57.94
N ILE A 267 8.29 -64.22 57.68
CA ILE A 267 8.22 -65.63 57.27
C ILE A 267 8.09 -65.73 55.73
N VAL A 268 7.31 -64.83 55.09
CA VAL A 268 7.18 -64.79 53.65
C VAL A 268 7.64 -63.41 53.16
N SER A 269 8.46 -63.40 52.12
CA SER A 269 8.88 -62.22 51.43
C SER A 269 9.04 -62.59 49.97
N GLU A 270 7.98 -62.32 49.14
CA GLU A 270 7.90 -62.66 47.74
C GLU A 270 7.65 -61.40 46.95
N SER A 271 8.26 -61.31 45.76
CA SER A 271 7.98 -60.27 44.76
C SER A 271 7.47 -60.93 43.46
N PRO A 272 6.18 -61.31 43.46
CA PRO A 272 5.62 -62.10 42.33
C PRO A 272 5.76 -61.43 41.00
N ASN A 273 5.60 -60.12 40.96
CA ASN A 273 5.57 -59.31 39.72
C ASN A 273 4.57 -59.83 38.68
N GLU A 274 3.48 -60.45 39.13
CA GLU A 274 2.42 -61.01 38.30
C GLU A 274 1.29 -60.03 38.05
N THR A 275 0.71 -60.07 36.83
CA THR A 275 -0.49 -59.28 36.50
C THR A 275 -1.71 -60.15 36.71
N LEU A 276 -2.59 -59.68 37.59
CA LEU A 276 -3.87 -60.33 37.89
C LEU A 276 -5.01 -59.56 37.22
N SER A 277 -5.82 -60.31 36.44
CA SER A 277 -7.08 -59.79 35.89
C SER A 277 -8.16 -59.77 36.96
N ALA A 278 -9.35 -59.22 36.60
CA ALA A 278 -10.50 -59.28 37.50
C ALA A 278 -10.80 -60.70 37.96
N ASP A 279 -11.10 -60.86 39.25
CA ASP A 279 -11.42 -62.11 39.91
C ASP A 279 -10.26 -63.15 39.94
N GLU A 280 -9.05 -62.78 39.49
CA GLU A 280 -7.88 -63.64 39.59
C GLU A 280 -7.23 -63.53 41.00
N SER A 281 -6.68 -64.66 41.45
CA SER A 281 -5.98 -64.75 42.77
C SER A 281 -4.54 -65.18 42.60
N TRP A 282 -3.73 -64.81 43.58
CA TRP A 282 -2.40 -65.30 43.83
C TRP A 282 -2.35 -65.86 45.27
N ASP A 283 -1.74 -67.03 45.47
CA ASP A 283 -1.60 -67.63 46.79
C ASP A 283 -0.22 -68.21 46.98
N LYS A 284 0.15 -68.40 48.30
CA LYS A 284 1.43 -69.01 48.71
C LYS A 284 1.27 -69.76 50.00
N ASP A 285 1.61 -71.06 49.94
CA ASP A 285 1.68 -71.91 51.10
C ASP A 285 3.01 -71.69 51.81
N PHE A 286 2.97 -71.70 53.16
CA PHE A 286 4.12 -71.66 54.02
C PHE A 286 3.82 -72.34 55.37
N GLN A 287 4.84 -72.64 56.18
CA GLN A 287 4.71 -73.28 57.53
C GLN A 287 5.28 -72.37 58.59
N VAL A 288 4.64 -72.41 59.80
CA VAL A 288 5.07 -71.68 61.00
C VAL A 288 5.11 -72.62 62.20
N GLU A 289 6.17 -72.55 63.01
CA GLU A 289 6.25 -73.27 64.27
C GLU A 289 5.81 -72.33 65.38
N SER A 290 4.73 -72.70 66.11
CA SER A 290 4.20 -71.93 67.22
C SER A 290 3.35 -72.81 68.16
N GLU A 291 3.54 -72.68 69.49
CA GLU A 291 2.72 -73.39 70.46
C GLU A 291 1.23 -73.03 70.44
N ASN A 292 0.89 -71.80 70.01
CA ASN A 292 -0.45 -71.31 69.90
C ASN A 292 -0.71 -70.89 68.42
N VAL A 293 -1.97 -70.61 68.08
CA VAL A 293 -2.31 -70.06 66.77
C VAL A 293 -1.39 -68.87 66.45
N PRO A 294 -0.58 -68.92 65.37
CA PRO A 294 0.39 -67.86 65.11
C PRO A 294 -0.34 -66.54 64.79
N GLU A 295 0.12 -65.45 65.39
CA GLU A 295 -0.34 -64.13 65.12
C GLU A 295 0.42 -63.63 63.88
N LEU A 296 -0.22 -63.72 62.67
CA LEU A 296 0.34 -63.36 61.37
C LEU A 296 -0.20 -62.03 60.88
N LYS A 297 0.69 -61.22 60.33
CA LYS A 297 0.38 -59.94 59.70
C LYS A 297 0.86 -59.95 58.26
N SER A 298 -0.06 -59.84 57.31
CA SER A 298 0.29 -59.69 55.91
C SER A 298 0.44 -58.18 55.48
N SER A 299 1.37 -57.94 54.64
CA SER A 299 1.54 -56.64 53.92
C SER A 299 1.66 -56.96 52.43
N ILE A 300 0.74 -56.45 51.66
CA ILE A 300 0.65 -56.72 50.23
C ILE A 300 0.70 -55.39 49.48
N GLU A 301 1.64 -55.30 48.55
CA GLU A 301 1.79 -54.15 47.66
C GLU A 301 1.38 -54.55 46.22
N PHE A 302 0.47 -53.77 45.62
CA PHE A 302 0.04 -53.96 44.24
C PHE A 302 -0.21 -52.61 43.56
N THR A 303 -0.09 -52.59 42.24
CA THR A 303 -0.27 -51.38 41.42
C THR A 303 -1.40 -51.64 40.43
N THR A 304 -2.36 -50.70 40.31
CA THR A 304 -3.39 -50.71 39.26
C THR A 304 -2.77 -50.30 37.94
N LEU A 305 -2.95 -51.14 36.92
CA LEU A 305 -2.38 -50.88 35.60
C LEU A 305 -3.18 -49.77 34.87
N PHE A 306 -2.47 -48.96 34.13
CA PHE A 306 -3.05 -47.83 33.37
C PHE A 306 -2.52 -47.76 31.94
N LYS A 307 -3.27 -47.08 31.09
CA LYS A 307 -2.91 -46.73 29.71
C LYS A 307 -2.77 -45.21 29.59
N VAL A 308 -1.65 -44.74 29.07
CA VAL A 308 -1.45 -43.33 28.76
C VAL A 308 -1.81 -43.04 27.30
N ILE A 309 -2.56 -41.99 27.09
CA ILE A 309 -2.88 -41.43 25.79
C ILE A 309 -2.37 -40.01 25.80
N THR A 310 -1.55 -39.65 24.83
CA THR A 310 -1.04 -38.28 24.69
C THR A 310 -1.42 -37.72 23.36
N ARG A 311 -1.70 -36.42 23.30
CA ARG A 311 -1.97 -35.72 22.03
C ARG A 311 -1.66 -34.24 22.15
N VAL A 312 -1.32 -33.62 21.02
CA VAL A 312 -1.20 -32.18 20.89
C VAL A 312 -2.23 -31.70 19.89
N ILE A 313 -2.99 -30.66 20.27
CA ILE A 313 -3.90 -29.92 19.40
C ILE A 313 -3.23 -28.60 19.10
N GLY A 314 -3.04 -28.28 17.81
CA GLY A 314 -2.43 -27.02 17.38
C GLY A 314 -3.39 -26.14 16.60
N GLU A 315 -3.27 -24.81 16.79
CA GLU A 315 -3.97 -23.80 16.01
C GLU A 315 -3.02 -22.64 15.72
N ILE A 316 -2.43 -22.63 14.51
CA ILE A 316 -1.56 -21.54 14.06
C ILE A 316 -2.43 -20.41 13.51
N ASN A 317 -2.23 -19.20 14.03
CA ASN A 317 -2.84 -17.98 13.56
C ASN A 317 -1.76 -17.10 12.91
N LYS A 318 -1.84 -16.89 11.59
CA LYS A 318 -0.97 -15.99 10.85
C LYS A 318 -1.72 -14.73 10.47
N GLU A 319 -1.20 -13.59 10.90
CA GLU A 319 -1.72 -12.28 10.54
C GLU A 319 -1.58 -11.98 9.04
N HIS A 320 -2.32 -10.99 8.56
CA HIS A 320 -2.23 -10.53 7.18
C HIS A 320 -0.83 -9.98 6.86
N THR A 321 -0.35 -10.27 5.65
CA THR A 321 0.84 -9.62 5.07
C THR A 321 0.42 -8.37 4.31
N ILE A 322 1.20 -7.29 4.41
CA ILE A 322 0.94 -6.02 3.73
C ILE A 322 1.82 -5.94 2.49
N TYR A 323 1.21 -5.58 1.36
CA TYR A 323 1.90 -5.39 0.08
C TYR A 323 1.67 -3.98 -0.45
N PRO A 324 2.74 -3.27 -0.84
CA PRO A 324 2.65 -1.95 -1.43
C PRO A 324 2.13 -2.01 -2.86
N VAL A 325 1.61 -0.86 -3.31
CA VAL A 325 1.14 -0.63 -4.68
C VAL A 325 2.04 0.39 -5.35
N ILE A 326 2.58 0.08 -6.54
CA ILE A 326 3.32 1.04 -7.34
C ILE A 326 2.36 1.79 -8.27
N ASN A 327 2.44 3.11 -8.25
CA ASN A 327 1.79 4.01 -9.17
C ASN A 327 2.53 5.33 -9.24
N ALA A 328 2.61 5.92 -10.43
CA ALA A 328 3.22 7.22 -10.65
C ALA A 328 2.40 8.00 -11.68
N LYS A 329 2.31 9.30 -11.49
CA LYS A 329 1.72 10.23 -12.45
C LYS A 329 2.81 11.09 -13.08
N VAL A 330 2.62 11.48 -14.33
CA VAL A 330 3.51 12.41 -15.01
C VAL A 330 2.72 13.59 -15.55
N GLU A 331 3.20 14.78 -15.26
CA GLU A 331 2.66 16.04 -15.79
C GLU A 331 3.76 16.79 -16.52
N LYS A 332 3.46 17.34 -17.68
CA LYS A 332 4.37 18.16 -18.46
C LYS A 332 3.84 19.57 -18.61
N SER A 333 4.60 20.53 -18.12
CA SER A 333 4.30 21.96 -18.20
C SER A 333 5.24 22.65 -19.20
N ILE A 334 4.70 23.53 -20.00
CA ILE A 334 5.40 24.27 -21.05
C ILE A 334 5.23 25.76 -20.80
N ASN A 335 6.33 26.50 -20.67
CA ASN A 335 6.31 27.94 -20.43
C ASN A 335 7.20 28.71 -21.41
N PRO A 336 6.66 29.62 -22.24
CA PRO A 336 5.24 29.89 -22.43
C PRO A 336 4.53 28.75 -23.20
N PRO A 337 3.21 28.56 -23.01
CA PRO A 337 2.43 27.52 -23.70
C PRO A 337 2.13 27.89 -25.16
N GLU A 338 2.24 29.16 -25.51
CA GLU A 338 2.03 29.71 -26.85
C GLU A 338 3.33 30.34 -27.36
N VAL A 339 3.69 30.06 -28.61
CA VAL A 339 4.83 30.69 -29.29
C VAL A 339 4.41 31.32 -30.61
N ASN A 340 5.12 32.37 -31.06
CA ASN A 340 4.81 33.04 -32.29
C ASN A 340 5.32 32.23 -33.49
N ALA A 341 4.46 32.08 -34.52
CA ALA A 341 4.85 31.47 -35.80
C ALA A 341 6.03 32.22 -36.45
N TYR A 342 6.94 31.46 -37.03
CA TYR A 342 8.12 31.95 -37.75
C TYR A 342 9.05 32.83 -36.89
N ALA A 343 9.05 32.69 -35.59
CA ALA A 343 9.90 33.42 -34.66
C ALA A 343 10.65 32.48 -33.71
N ASN A 344 11.84 32.92 -33.29
CA ASN A 344 12.56 32.19 -32.24
C ASN A 344 11.97 32.57 -30.88
N THR A 345 11.67 31.56 -30.03
CA THR A 345 11.15 31.77 -28.69
C THR A 345 11.83 30.81 -27.73
N ASP A 346 12.44 31.34 -26.69
CA ASP A 346 12.95 30.53 -25.58
C ASP A 346 11.80 30.04 -24.70
N MET A 347 11.81 28.76 -24.38
CA MET A 347 10.82 28.09 -23.57
C MET A 347 11.50 27.32 -22.46
N GLU A 348 10.77 27.04 -21.39
CA GLU A 348 11.18 26.12 -20.33
C GLU A 348 10.14 25.00 -20.23
N ILE A 349 10.62 23.78 -20.19
CA ILE A 349 9.81 22.59 -19.99
C ILE A 349 10.06 22.11 -18.58
N GLU A 350 8.99 21.82 -17.84
CA GLU A 350 9.02 21.16 -16.55
C GLU A 350 8.19 19.88 -16.61
N ASN A 351 8.84 18.73 -16.43
CA ASN A 351 8.18 17.44 -16.28
C ASN A 351 8.19 17.07 -14.79
N THR A 352 7.01 16.89 -14.21
CA THR A 352 6.84 16.46 -12.82
C THR A 352 6.36 15.02 -12.81
N VAL A 353 7.10 14.15 -12.14
CA VAL A 353 6.70 12.76 -11.87
C VAL A 353 6.41 12.63 -10.39
N THR A 354 5.16 12.36 -10.04
CA THR A 354 4.71 12.19 -8.65
C THR A 354 4.54 10.70 -8.36
N ASN A 355 5.16 10.21 -7.28
CA ASN A 355 4.88 8.87 -6.76
C ASN A 355 3.57 8.90 -5.97
N VAL A 356 2.48 8.51 -6.61
CA VAL A 356 1.14 8.45 -6.00
C VAL A 356 0.83 7.06 -5.43
N GLY A 357 1.76 6.11 -5.54
CA GLY A 357 1.65 4.77 -4.96
C GLY A 357 2.11 4.71 -3.50
N THR A 358 2.01 3.54 -2.88
CA THR A 358 2.55 3.26 -1.53
C THR A 358 3.94 2.61 -1.59
N ALA A 359 4.35 2.11 -2.76
CA ALA A 359 5.68 1.57 -2.98
C ALA A 359 6.71 2.68 -3.24
N ALA A 360 7.90 2.57 -2.66
CA ALA A 360 9.03 3.43 -3.05
C ALA A 360 9.52 3.08 -4.45
N ILE A 361 9.76 4.08 -5.29
CA ILE A 361 10.30 3.92 -6.64
C ILE A 361 11.83 3.94 -6.55
N ASP A 362 12.47 2.87 -7.01
CA ASP A 362 13.94 2.75 -7.03
C ASP A 362 14.54 3.11 -8.39
N THR A 363 13.86 2.72 -9.45
CA THR A 363 14.26 3.04 -10.81
C THR A 363 13.16 3.82 -11.52
N LEU A 364 13.57 4.86 -12.27
CA LEU A 364 12.67 5.68 -13.08
C LEU A 364 13.28 5.86 -14.46
N LYS A 365 12.55 5.45 -15.49
CA LYS A 365 12.88 5.73 -16.88
C LYS A 365 11.90 6.77 -17.42
N ILE A 366 12.40 7.80 -18.06
CA ILE A 366 11.64 8.86 -18.71
C ILE A 366 12.00 8.83 -20.19
N THR A 367 11.00 8.84 -21.05
CA THR A 367 11.13 9.02 -22.50
C THR A 367 10.30 10.22 -22.90
N ASP A 368 10.95 11.30 -23.32
CA ASP A 368 10.34 12.57 -23.63
C ASP A 368 10.57 12.91 -25.10
N GLU A 369 9.52 13.07 -25.87
CA GLU A 369 9.61 13.36 -27.29
C GLU A 369 9.51 14.88 -27.54
N LEU A 370 10.44 15.38 -28.31
CA LEU A 370 10.55 16.78 -28.68
C LEU A 370 10.31 16.91 -30.20
N PRO A 371 9.39 17.79 -30.67
CA PRO A 371 9.03 17.86 -32.06
C PRO A 371 10.08 18.58 -32.93
N GLU A 372 9.99 18.41 -34.25
CA GLU A 372 10.75 19.19 -35.20
C GLU A 372 10.43 20.71 -35.08
N ASP A 373 11.27 21.59 -35.63
CA ASP A 373 11.26 23.03 -35.47
C ASP A 373 11.59 23.54 -34.05
N PHE A 374 12.06 22.63 -33.15
CA PHE A 374 12.56 22.96 -31.80
C PHE A 374 13.97 22.43 -31.61
N VAL A 375 14.84 23.24 -31.00
CA VAL A 375 16.20 22.82 -30.62
C VAL A 375 16.14 22.17 -29.26
N PRO A 376 16.50 20.88 -29.13
CA PRO A 376 16.50 20.18 -27.85
C PRO A 376 17.58 20.72 -26.89
N PRO A 377 17.47 20.46 -25.58
CA PRO A 377 18.47 20.89 -24.60
C PRO A 377 19.79 20.14 -24.77
N GLU A 378 20.91 20.78 -24.44
CA GLU A 378 22.13 20.05 -24.15
C GLU A 378 22.02 19.33 -22.81
N ILE A 379 22.72 18.18 -22.67
CA ILE A 379 22.68 17.38 -21.41
C ILE A 379 23.08 18.21 -20.18
N LYS A 380 24.00 19.18 -20.35
CA LYS A 380 24.45 20.06 -19.25
C LYS A 380 23.36 21.02 -18.74
N ASP A 381 22.32 21.28 -19.55
CA ASP A 381 21.28 22.24 -19.24
C ASP A 381 20.07 21.56 -18.52
N LEU A 382 20.11 20.24 -18.40
CA LEU A 382 19.09 19.47 -17.71
C LEU A 382 19.23 19.63 -16.19
N LYS A 383 18.14 19.94 -15.51
CA LYS A 383 18.05 19.99 -14.04
C LYS A 383 17.15 18.85 -13.58
N LEU A 384 17.75 17.91 -12.84
CA LEU A 384 17.08 16.73 -12.31
C LEU A 384 16.97 16.90 -10.79
N ARG A 385 15.76 17.01 -10.26
CA ARG A 385 15.49 17.25 -8.84
C ARG A 385 14.54 16.23 -8.27
N LEU A 386 14.86 15.70 -7.11
CA LEU A 386 13.96 14.88 -6.31
C LEU A 386 13.53 15.68 -5.08
N LEU A 387 12.23 15.93 -4.96
CA LEU A 387 11.62 16.72 -3.90
C LEU A 387 11.00 15.76 -2.89
N GLY A 388 11.66 15.58 -1.74
CA GLY A 388 11.12 14.87 -0.58
C GLY A 388 10.43 15.83 0.38
N GLU A 389 9.87 15.28 1.45
CA GLU A 389 9.13 16.07 2.46
C GLU A 389 9.94 17.23 3.09
N ASN A 390 11.24 17.06 3.27
CA ASN A 390 12.08 18.04 3.98
C ASN A 390 13.32 18.49 3.20
N GLU A 391 13.61 17.88 2.06
CA GLU A 391 14.87 18.06 1.36
C GLU A 391 14.69 17.92 -0.17
N THR A 392 15.40 18.75 -0.93
CA THR A 392 15.51 18.65 -2.39
C THR A 392 16.90 18.09 -2.74
N ILE A 393 16.92 16.98 -3.47
CA ILE A 393 18.15 16.33 -3.92
C ILE A 393 18.38 16.67 -5.40
N GLU A 394 19.51 17.30 -5.71
CA GLU A 394 19.93 17.58 -7.08
C GLU A 394 20.60 16.32 -7.66
N ILE A 395 19.82 15.55 -8.44
CA ILE A 395 20.21 14.23 -8.97
C ILE A 395 21.32 14.33 -10.03
N HIS A 396 21.28 15.35 -10.89
CA HIS A 396 22.21 15.49 -12.01
C HIS A 396 23.69 15.59 -11.59
N ASN A 397 23.96 16.01 -10.36
CA ASN A 397 25.30 16.08 -9.77
C ASN A 397 25.77 14.76 -9.15
N GLN A 398 24.89 13.75 -9.05
CA GLN A 398 25.14 12.50 -8.31
C GLN A 398 25.14 11.30 -9.27
N LYS A 399 26.35 10.93 -9.74
CA LYS A 399 26.56 9.80 -10.67
C LYS A 399 25.95 8.46 -10.22
N GLN A 400 25.68 8.30 -8.92
CA GLN A 400 25.09 7.08 -8.39
C GLN A 400 23.62 6.89 -8.81
N TYR A 401 22.91 7.96 -9.11
CA TYR A 401 21.49 7.89 -9.50
C TYR A 401 21.30 7.86 -11.01
N VAL A 402 22.20 8.42 -11.81
CA VAL A 402 22.06 8.53 -13.27
C VAL A 402 22.69 7.31 -13.94
N LYS A 403 21.89 6.48 -14.59
CA LYS A 403 22.33 5.35 -15.39
C LYS A 403 22.44 5.71 -16.87
N LYS A 404 21.45 6.44 -17.41
CA LYS A 404 21.43 6.92 -18.78
C LYS A 404 20.90 8.37 -18.83
N LEU A 405 21.50 9.17 -19.69
CA LEU A 405 21.05 10.51 -19.99
C LEU A 405 21.49 10.81 -21.42
N ASP A 406 20.57 10.82 -22.35
CA ASP A 406 20.84 10.86 -23.79
C ASP A 406 19.77 11.62 -24.57
N VAL A 407 20.18 12.26 -25.65
CA VAL A 407 19.30 12.92 -26.63
C VAL A 407 19.56 12.29 -27.99
N THR A 408 18.54 11.78 -28.63
CA THR A 408 18.61 11.08 -29.91
C THR A 408 17.69 11.72 -30.94
N PRO A 409 18.19 12.14 -32.10
CA PRO A 409 19.57 12.15 -32.58
C PRO A 409 20.45 13.18 -31.83
N PRO A 410 21.79 12.99 -31.76
CA PRO A 410 22.68 13.83 -30.95
C PRO A 410 23.09 15.14 -31.63
N ASP A 411 22.68 15.39 -32.85
CA ASP A 411 23.04 16.57 -33.64
C ASP A 411 22.32 17.85 -33.18
N LEU A 412 21.32 17.74 -32.32
CA LEU A 412 20.50 18.83 -31.77
C LEU A 412 19.91 19.74 -32.88
N SER A 413 19.68 19.17 -34.06
CA SER A 413 19.12 19.91 -35.21
C SER A 413 17.62 20.17 -35.02
N PRO A 414 17.13 21.38 -35.25
CA PRO A 414 15.67 21.65 -35.27
C PRO A 414 14.94 21.01 -36.46
N GLU A 415 15.66 20.42 -37.41
CA GLU A 415 15.05 19.87 -38.66
C GLU A 415 14.42 18.48 -38.40
N THR A 416 14.70 17.86 -37.27
CA THR A 416 14.23 16.53 -36.90
C THR A 416 13.64 16.53 -35.48
N SER A 417 12.72 15.61 -35.21
CA SER A 417 12.25 15.35 -33.87
C SER A 417 13.35 14.65 -33.06
N HIS A 418 13.36 14.86 -31.73
CA HIS A 418 14.33 14.29 -30.82
C HIS A 418 13.63 13.53 -29.69
N THR A 419 14.32 12.55 -29.14
CA THR A 419 13.89 11.82 -27.93
C THR A 419 14.91 12.03 -26.83
N LEU A 420 14.48 12.56 -25.71
CA LEU A 420 15.25 12.66 -24.47
C LEU A 420 14.98 11.42 -23.62
N GLU A 421 16.01 10.60 -23.41
CA GLU A 421 15.94 9.41 -22.58
C GLU A 421 16.73 9.59 -21.29
N ILE A 422 16.06 9.41 -20.15
CA ILE A 422 16.64 9.48 -18.82
C ILE A 422 16.36 8.17 -18.11
N GLU A 423 17.37 7.52 -17.57
CA GLU A 423 17.24 6.35 -16.73
C GLU A 423 17.94 6.59 -15.38
N LEU A 424 17.14 6.58 -14.31
CA LEU A 424 17.59 6.76 -12.94
C LEU A 424 17.51 5.43 -12.19
N MET A 425 18.39 5.24 -11.21
CA MET A 425 18.44 4.03 -10.38
C MET A 425 18.86 4.38 -8.95
N LYS A 426 18.55 3.47 -8.01
CA LYS A 426 18.90 3.61 -6.58
C LYS A 426 18.24 4.82 -5.91
N LEU A 427 17.08 5.21 -6.39
CA LEU A 427 16.28 6.27 -5.78
C LEU A 427 15.71 5.79 -4.43
N GLY A 428 15.24 4.54 -4.36
CA GLY A 428 14.85 3.84 -3.14
C GLY A 428 14.01 4.67 -2.19
N ASN A 429 14.51 4.81 -0.96
CA ASN A 429 13.80 5.55 0.08
C ASN A 429 13.69 7.07 -0.15
N GLU A 430 14.38 7.62 -1.13
CA GLU A 430 14.29 9.04 -1.46
C GLU A 430 13.05 9.35 -2.31
N PHE A 431 12.56 8.35 -3.09
CA PHE A 431 11.36 8.51 -3.93
C PHE A 431 10.20 7.67 -3.38
N LYS A 432 9.77 8.02 -2.16
CA LYS A 432 8.63 7.43 -1.44
C LYS A 432 7.29 7.92 -1.97
N ALA A 433 6.21 7.39 -1.39
CA ALA A 433 4.87 7.94 -1.58
C ALA A 433 4.83 9.46 -1.38
N ASP A 434 4.04 10.16 -2.17
CA ASP A 434 3.81 11.61 -2.12
C ASP A 434 5.05 12.48 -2.34
N THR A 435 6.13 11.93 -2.90
CA THR A 435 7.30 12.70 -3.32
C THR A 435 7.33 12.92 -4.82
N GLU A 436 8.02 13.96 -5.28
CA GLU A 436 8.06 14.38 -6.66
C GLU A 436 9.47 14.35 -7.22
N PHE A 437 9.58 13.90 -8.48
CA PHE A 437 10.78 14.09 -9.28
C PHE A 437 10.49 15.13 -10.37
N LYS A 438 11.37 16.13 -10.52
CA LYS A 438 11.26 17.18 -11.54
C LYS A 438 12.42 17.13 -12.50
N LEU A 439 12.08 17.13 -13.79
CA LEU A 439 12.99 17.32 -14.90
C LEU A 439 12.70 18.67 -15.55
N ILE A 440 13.66 19.59 -15.47
CA ILE A 440 13.53 20.95 -16.01
C ILE A 440 14.60 21.18 -17.06
N TYR A 441 14.22 21.68 -18.24
CA TYR A 441 15.13 21.97 -19.32
C TYR A 441 14.66 23.09 -20.23
N PRO A 442 15.59 23.84 -20.88
CA PRO A 442 15.24 24.81 -21.91
C PRO A 442 14.89 24.13 -23.23
N LEU A 443 13.94 24.71 -23.96
CA LEU A 443 13.58 24.33 -25.33
C LEU A 443 13.51 25.59 -26.17
N LEU A 444 14.19 25.63 -27.32
CA LEU A 444 14.15 26.80 -28.23
C LEU A 444 13.29 26.50 -29.45
N ALA A 445 12.12 27.13 -29.50
CA ALA A 445 11.33 27.13 -30.74
C ALA A 445 12.09 27.90 -31.86
N LYS A 446 12.26 27.28 -33.02
CA LYS A 446 13.00 27.85 -34.14
C LYS A 446 12.15 27.92 -35.39
N ASN A 447 11.49 29.07 -35.60
CA ASN A 447 10.59 29.34 -36.72
C ASN A 447 9.42 28.34 -36.87
N PRO A 448 8.70 27.98 -35.80
CA PRO A 448 7.63 26.99 -35.85
C PRO A 448 6.53 27.42 -36.83
N LYS A 449 5.90 26.43 -37.48
CA LYS A 449 4.91 26.65 -38.54
C LYS A 449 3.49 26.53 -37.97
N PRO A 450 2.59 27.49 -38.29
CA PRO A 450 1.23 27.51 -37.72
C PRO A 450 0.32 26.38 -38.23
N GLU A 451 0.69 25.71 -39.31
CA GLU A 451 -0.03 24.59 -39.91
C GLU A 451 0.30 23.23 -39.27
N ILE A 452 1.36 23.15 -38.43
CA ILE A 452 1.82 21.94 -37.78
C ILE A 452 1.32 21.93 -36.35
N LYS A 453 0.85 20.75 -35.88
CA LYS A 453 0.57 20.49 -34.46
C LYS A 453 1.82 19.91 -33.83
N TYR A 454 2.38 20.62 -32.89
CA TYR A 454 3.58 20.19 -32.15
C TYR A 454 3.17 19.52 -30.84
N MET A 455 3.09 18.19 -30.89
CA MET A 455 2.83 17.37 -29.70
C MET A 455 4.16 17.05 -29.00
N THR A 456 4.12 16.96 -27.71
CA THR A 456 5.32 16.67 -26.88
C THR A 456 5.05 15.56 -25.86
N PRO A 457 4.78 14.32 -26.34
CA PRO A 457 4.43 13.22 -25.46
C PRO A 457 5.60 12.84 -24.53
N ILE A 458 5.25 12.48 -23.31
CA ILE A 458 6.18 11.96 -22.31
C ILE A 458 5.65 10.65 -21.77
N GLU A 459 6.52 9.65 -21.66
CA GLU A 459 6.25 8.35 -21.07
C GLU A 459 7.22 8.09 -19.92
N ILE A 460 6.73 7.44 -18.87
CA ILE A 460 7.55 7.01 -17.74
C ILE A 460 7.40 5.50 -17.50
N ALA A 461 8.50 4.87 -17.08
CA ALA A 461 8.49 3.53 -16.52
C ALA A 461 9.17 3.58 -15.14
N ALA A 462 8.50 3.06 -14.13
CA ALA A 462 8.99 3.05 -12.76
C ALA A 462 9.03 1.63 -12.21
N ASN A 463 9.99 1.34 -11.34
CA ASN A 463 10.13 0.05 -10.68
C ASN A 463 10.57 0.21 -9.23
N THR A 464 10.32 -0.79 -8.41
CA THR A 464 10.75 -0.84 -7.00
C THR A 464 12.16 -1.44 -6.87
N SER A 465 12.78 -1.29 -5.69
CA SER A 465 14.08 -1.90 -5.38
C SER A 465 14.04 -3.43 -5.35
N VAL A 466 12.88 -4.01 -5.03
CA VAL A 466 12.65 -5.45 -5.15
C VAL A 466 12.37 -5.76 -6.62
N PRO A 467 12.99 -6.82 -7.17
CA PRO A 467 12.76 -7.18 -8.55
C PRO A 467 11.27 -7.29 -8.86
N GLY A 468 10.79 -6.44 -9.70
CA GLY A 468 9.40 -6.33 -10.08
C GLY A 468 9.25 -6.05 -11.56
N GLN A 469 8.02 -6.01 -12.02
CA GLN A 469 7.69 -5.63 -13.38
C GLN A 469 7.79 -4.11 -13.54
N ASP A 470 8.36 -3.64 -14.64
CA ASP A 470 8.36 -2.23 -14.99
C ASP A 470 6.92 -1.72 -15.10
N PHE A 471 6.64 -0.64 -14.39
CA PHE A 471 5.37 0.03 -14.45
C PHE A 471 5.45 1.18 -15.45
N ILE A 472 4.64 1.09 -16.50
CA ILE A 472 4.47 2.17 -17.48
C ILE A 472 3.14 2.82 -17.19
N THR A 473 3.13 4.11 -16.94
CA THR A 473 1.87 4.84 -16.73
C THR A 473 1.12 4.94 -18.06
N ASP A 474 -0.18 4.67 -18.03
CA ASP A 474 -1.06 4.91 -19.19
C ASP A 474 -1.49 6.39 -19.28
N GLU A 475 -1.26 7.19 -18.22
CA GLU A 475 -1.44 8.63 -18.19
C GLU A 475 -0.30 9.26 -18.99
N LYS A 476 -0.56 9.52 -20.27
CA LYS A 476 0.33 10.27 -21.14
C LYS A 476 0.09 11.74 -20.91
N SER A 477 1.10 12.45 -20.49
CA SER A 477 1.09 13.90 -20.63
C SER A 477 1.52 14.20 -22.05
N ASP A 478 0.61 14.72 -22.85
CA ASP A 478 0.83 15.00 -24.28
C ASP A 478 0.39 16.43 -24.60
N PRO A 479 1.02 17.44 -23.96
CA PRO A 479 0.67 18.82 -24.20
C PRO A 479 1.06 19.25 -25.61
N GLN A 480 0.20 20.05 -26.22
CA GLN A 480 0.43 20.70 -27.49
C GLN A 480 1.06 22.07 -27.25
N ILE A 481 2.13 22.37 -28.00
CA ILE A 481 2.64 23.75 -28.09
C ILE A 481 1.77 24.53 -29.09
N GLU A 482 1.11 25.59 -28.63
CA GLU A 482 0.26 26.39 -29.46
C GLU A 482 1.09 27.39 -30.29
N ILE A 483 0.83 27.43 -31.60
CA ILE A 483 1.52 28.33 -32.51
C ILE A 483 0.59 29.48 -32.89
N LYS A 484 0.89 30.69 -32.40
CA LYS A 484 0.14 31.88 -32.67
C LYS A 484 0.59 32.51 -33.98
N TYR A 485 -0.24 32.39 -35.01
CA TYR A 485 0.02 33.08 -36.27
C TYR A 485 -0.45 34.53 -36.17
N VAL A 486 0.51 35.45 -36.11
CA VAL A 486 0.26 36.87 -36.03
C VAL A 486 0.24 37.47 -37.41
N LYS A 487 -0.94 37.83 -37.86
CA LYS A 487 -1.12 38.36 -39.20
C LYS A 487 -0.66 39.80 -39.27
N ARG A 488 0.40 40.07 -40.09
CA ARG A 488 0.79 41.42 -40.48
C ARG A 488 -0.03 41.82 -41.68
N LYS A 489 -0.72 42.95 -41.62
CA LYS A 489 -1.49 43.50 -42.74
C LYS A 489 -1.42 45.01 -42.70
N LEU A 490 -0.67 45.56 -43.66
CA LEU A 490 -0.56 47.00 -43.86
C LEU A 490 -1.43 47.44 -45.05
N LYS A 491 -2.14 48.55 -44.91
CA LYS A 491 -2.90 49.18 -45.94
C LYS A 491 -2.50 50.64 -46.06
N THR A 492 -2.10 51.06 -47.29
CA THR A 492 -1.77 52.46 -47.59
C THR A 492 -2.82 53.04 -48.54
N LEU A 493 -3.27 54.26 -48.28
CA LEU A 493 -4.23 54.96 -49.07
C LEU A 493 -3.69 56.37 -49.34
N LYS A 494 -3.56 56.78 -50.60
CA LYS A 494 -3.17 58.11 -50.95
C LYS A 494 -4.37 58.80 -51.65
N SER A 495 -4.67 60.00 -51.20
CA SER A 495 -5.72 60.88 -51.80
C SER A 495 -5.10 62.17 -52.22
N ILE A 496 -5.43 62.59 -53.40
CA ILE A 496 -5.01 63.86 -54.02
C ILE A 496 -6.29 64.67 -54.33
N ARG A 497 -6.35 65.86 -53.78
CA ARG A 497 -7.48 66.78 -53.97
C ARG A 497 -6.98 68.12 -54.49
N PRO A 498 -7.72 68.87 -55.37
CA PRO A 498 -7.39 70.21 -55.63
C PRO A 498 -7.40 71.10 -54.41
N GLY A 499 -6.39 71.93 -54.22
CA GLY A 499 -6.29 72.88 -53.12
C GLY A 499 -7.13 74.16 -53.36
N ALA A 500 -6.87 75.21 -52.59
CA ALA A 500 -7.60 76.45 -52.65
C ALA A 500 -7.25 77.33 -53.87
N SER A 501 -6.07 77.14 -54.44
CA SER A 501 -5.57 77.95 -55.60
C SER A 501 -5.31 77.04 -56.82
N GLU A 502 -5.28 77.63 -58.01
CA GLU A 502 -4.93 76.94 -59.27
C GLU A 502 -3.50 76.40 -59.21
N GLY A 503 -3.31 75.11 -59.45
CA GLY A 503 -2.02 74.44 -59.37
C GLY A 503 -1.66 73.96 -57.94
N GLU A 504 -2.56 74.16 -56.98
CA GLU A 504 -2.40 73.67 -55.59
C GLU A 504 -3.12 72.32 -55.41
N PHE A 505 -2.48 71.36 -54.71
CA PHE A 505 -2.98 70.01 -54.43
C PHE A 505 -2.79 69.70 -53.02
N ASP A 506 -3.88 69.33 -52.29
CA ASP A 506 -3.84 68.76 -50.94
C ASP A 506 -3.73 67.25 -51.01
N ILE A 507 -2.64 66.72 -50.51
CA ILE A 507 -2.33 65.29 -50.50
C ILE A 507 -2.47 64.72 -49.10
N SER A 508 -3.16 63.63 -48.99
CA SER A 508 -3.27 62.87 -47.72
C SER A 508 -2.89 61.41 -47.96
N ILE A 509 -1.92 60.91 -47.19
CA ILE A 509 -1.51 59.52 -47.17
C ILE A 509 -1.96 58.94 -45.80
N ARG A 510 -2.75 57.90 -45.86
CA ARG A 510 -3.14 57.13 -44.62
C ARG A 510 -2.52 55.79 -44.69
N ILE A 511 -1.71 55.49 -43.62
CA ILE A 511 -1.09 54.20 -43.35
C ILE A 511 -1.91 53.53 -42.26
N GLN A 512 -2.45 52.34 -42.54
CA GLN A 512 -3.23 51.54 -41.54
C GLN A 512 -2.54 50.22 -41.30
N ASN A 513 -2.21 49.95 -40.04
CA ASN A 513 -1.90 48.62 -39.60
C ASN A 513 -3.22 47.85 -39.38
N LYS A 514 -3.55 46.94 -40.31
CA LYS A 514 -4.73 46.03 -40.20
C LYS A 514 -4.38 44.66 -39.67
N GLY A 515 -3.16 44.51 -39.17
CA GLY A 515 -2.69 43.30 -38.49
C GLY A 515 -2.94 43.40 -37.00
N ASP A 516 -2.75 42.28 -36.32
CA ASP A 516 -2.95 42.15 -34.87
C ASP A 516 -1.71 42.55 -34.06
N VAL A 517 -0.60 42.86 -34.75
CA VAL A 517 0.71 43.19 -34.15
C VAL A 517 1.08 44.60 -34.42
N GLU A 518 1.73 45.20 -33.46
CA GLU A 518 2.46 46.45 -33.59
C GLU A 518 3.58 46.35 -34.62
N LEU A 519 3.72 47.35 -35.48
CA LEU A 519 4.79 47.45 -36.43
C LEU A 519 5.80 48.49 -35.93
N GLU A 520 7.02 48.03 -35.74
CA GLU A 520 8.15 48.89 -35.34
C GLU A 520 8.98 49.34 -36.51
N ASN A 521 9.57 50.55 -36.39
CA ASN A 521 10.48 51.10 -37.41
C ASN A 521 9.90 51.13 -38.82
N VAL A 522 8.70 51.70 -38.98
CA VAL A 522 8.03 51.86 -40.29
C VAL A 522 8.54 53.14 -40.92
N LEU A 523 9.22 52.99 -42.08
CA LEU A 523 9.64 54.12 -42.93
C LEU A 523 8.66 54.22 -44.11
N MET A 524 8.04 55.39 -44.23
CA MET A 524 7.26 55.76 -45.42
C MET A 524 8.11 56.69 -46.27
N GLU A 525 8.16 56.43 -47.56
CA GLU A 525 8.77 57.24 -48.58
C GLU A 525 7.77 57.53 -49.71
N ASP A 526 7.63 58.78 -50.09
CA ASP A 526 6.82 59.19 -51.26
C ASP A 526 7.64 60.06 -52.21
N GLN A 527 7.54 59.76 -53.50
CA GLN A 527 8.23 60.52 -54.50
C GLN A 527 7.33 61.67 -55.03
N ILE A 528 7.81 62.89 -54.79
CA ILE A 528 7.10 64.07 -55.27
C ILE A 528 7.47 64.30 -56.76
N PRO A 529 6.48 64.52 -57.63
CA PRO A 529 6.76 64.76 -59.03
C PRO A 529 7.59 66.06 -59.27
N ALA A 530 8.51 66.00 -60.23
CA ALA A 530 9.33 67.18 -60.54
C ALA A 530 8.48 68.39 -60.96
N GLY A 531 8.80 69.57 -60.43
CA GLY A 531 8.10 70.82 -60.71
C GLY A 531 6.97 71.14 -59.70
N PHE A 532 6.89 70.37 -58.60
CA PHE A 532 5.99 70.69 -57.48
C PHE A 532 6.79 71.01 -56.23
N ASP A 533 6.48 72.16 -55.61
CA ASP A 533 6.99 72.58 -54.31
C ASP A 533 6.10 72.07 -53.20
N VAL A 534 6.68 71.61 -52.09
CA VAL A 534 5.97 71.01 -50.92
C VAL A 534 5.86 72.02 -49.81
N SER A 535 4.67 72.07 -49.19
CA SER A 535 4.38 72.95 -48.05
C SER A 535 3.36 72.26 -47.10
N ASN A 536 3.12 72.85 -45.94
CA ASN A 536 2.12 72.45 -44.95
C ASN A 536 2.28 70.99 -44.56
N LEU A 537 3.49 70.59 -44.21
CA LEU A 537 3.84 69.20 -43.73
C LEU A 537 3.18 68.87 -42.39
N PHE A 538 2.54 67.71 -42.33
CA PHE A 538 1.96 67.15 -41.16
C PHE A 538 2.08 65.60 -41.18
N PRO A 539 2.56 64.93 -40.12
CA PRO A 539 3.01 65.46 -38.83
C PRO A 539 4.35 66.25 -38.96
N GLU A 540 4.83 66.84 -37.85
CA GLU A 540 6.07 67.64 -37.81
C GLU A 540 7.31 66.83 -38.18
N GLU A 541 7.31 65.48 -37.90
CA GLU A 541 8.37 64.55 -38.24
C GLU A 541 8.47 64.21 -39.73
N LEU A 542 7.55 64.77 -40.56
CA LEU A 542 7.59 64.55 -41.98
C LEU A 542 8.69 65.40 -42.62
N ASP A 543 9.68 64.75 -43.21
CA ASP A 543 10.82 65.39 -43.85
C ASP A 543 10.73 65.37 -45.34
N TYR A 544 11.06 66.53 -45.94
CA TYR A 544 11.08 66.69 -47.42
C TYR A 544 12.49 67.05 -47.90
N GLU A 545 13.12 66.11 -48.61
CA GLU A 545 14.40 66.33 -49.24
C GLU A 545 14.24 66.87 -50.66
N ALA A 546 14.35 68.21 -50.81
CA ALA A 546 14.13 68.87 -52.08
C ALA A 546 15.12 68.45 -53.19
N SER A 547 16.34 68.02 -52.80
CA SER A 547 17.36 67.58 -53.79
C SER A 547 16.95 66.31 -54.52
N GLN A 548 16.16 65.46 -53.86
CA GLN A 548 15.70 64.17 -54.36
C GLN A 548 14.20 64.16 -54.68
N ASN A 549 13.50 65.26 -54.45
CA ASN A 549 12.03 65.34 -54.50
C ASN A 549 11.37 64.21 -53.67
N LYS A 550 11.91 63.89 -52.54
CA LYS A 550 11.50 62.74 -51.71
C LYS A 550 10.96 63.18 -50.35
N LEU A 551 9.76 62.77 -50.08
CA LEU A 551 9.12 62.93 -48.82
C LEU A 551 9.28 61.66 -48.00
N SER A 552 9.67 61.78 -46.73
CA SER A 552 9.83 60.61 -45.84
C SER A 552 9.36 60.88 -44.39
N VAL A 553 8.86 59.86 -43.74
CA VAL A 553 8.54 59.88 -42.33
C VAL A 553 8.93 58.56 -41.67
N HIS A 554 9.57 58.65 -40.53
CA HIS A 554 9.89 57.52 -39.69
C HIS A 554 8.86 57.42 -38.59
N ILE A 555 8.27 56.25 -38.47
CA ILE A 555 7.25 55.92 -37.47
C ILE A 555 7.87 54.87 -36.57
N ASP A 556 8.13 55.21 -35.32
CA ASP A 556 8.78 54.28 -34.39
C ASP A 556 7.90 53.09 -34.11
N GLU A 557 6.61 53.30 -33.84
CA GLU A 557 5.63 52.27 -33.48
C GLU A 557 4.27 52.59 -34.11
N LEU A 558 3.64 51.55 -34.72
CA LEU A 558 2.25 51.64 -35.23
C LEU A 558 1.47 50.44 -34.68
N ALA A 559 0.65 50.67 -33.67
CA ALA A 559 -0.10 49.63 -32.99
C ALA A 559 -1.04 48.86 -33.93
N GLY A 560 -1.40 47.62 -33.52
CA GLY A 560 -2.36 46.80 -34.22
C GLY A 560 -3.71 47.51 -34.35
N ASN A 561 -4.30 47.46 -35.53
CA ASN A 561 -5.54 48.16 -35.92
C ASN A 561 -5.51 49.70 -35.82
N ASP A 562 -4.35 50.32 -35.71
CA ASP A 562 -4.18 51.76 -35.70
C ASP A 562 -3.84 52.34 -37.07
N SER A 563 -3.93 53.65 -37.22
CA SER A 563 -3.62 54.34 -38.48
C SER A 563 -2.99 55.70 -38.27
N LEU A 564 -2.01 56.02 -39.11
CA LEU A 564 -1.37 57.31 -39.16
C LEU A 564 -1.83 58.04 -40.41
N SER A 565 -2.12 59.32 -40.31
CA SER A 565 -2.45 60.18 -41.41
C SER A 565 -1.36 61.22 -41.64
N ILE A 566 -0.81 61.27 -42.83
CA ILE A 566 0.20 62.22 -43.33
C ILE A 566 -0.46 63.14 -44.27
N LYS A 567 -0.25 64.45 -44.15
CA LYS A 567 -0.83 65.49 -45.04
C LYS A 567 0.23 66.48 -45.44
N PHE A 568 0.13 66.92 -46.63
CA PHE A 568 0.98 67.97 -47.19
C PHE A 568 0.30 68.63 -48.43
N THR A 569 0.74 69.82 -48.74
CA THR A 569 0.26 70.58 -49.89
C THR A 569 1.37 70.67 -50.94
N CYS A 570 1.06 70.37 -52.20
CA CYS A 570 1.98 70.54 -53.30
C CYS A 570 1.48 71.67 -54.22
N VAL A 571 2.39 72.57 -54.65
CA VAL A 571 2.08 73.70 -55.61
C VAL A 571 2.95 73.51 -56.85
N GLY A 572 2.36 73.42 -58.00
CA GLY A 572 3.10 73.28 -59.26
C GLY A 572 2.22 73.51 -60.53
N SER A 573 2.80 73.40 -61.68
CA SER A 573 2.07 73.64 -62.96
C SER A 573 1.66 72.30 -63.59
N GLY A 574 0.34 72.14 -63.88
CA GLY A 574 -0.21 70.94 -64.53
C GLY A 574 -0.93 70.00 -63.56
N GLU A 575 -1.33 68.85 -64.07
CA GLU A 575 -1.96 67.80 -63.19
C GLU A 575 -0.92 67.09 -62.33
N TYR A 576 -1.24 66.87 -61.07
CA TYR A 576 -0.38 66.10 -60.14
C TYR A 576 -0.45 64.62 -60.52
N PRO A 577 0.67 63.98 -60.92
CA PRO A 577 0.64 62.59 -61.34
C PRO A 577 0.48 61.70 -60.08
N ARG A 578 -0.30 60.66 -60.21
CA ARG A 578 -0.53 59.73 -59.11
C ARG A 578 0.72 58.88 -58.90
N THR A 579 1.36 59.03 -57.73
CA THR A 579 2.46 58.22 -57.25
C THR A 579 1.98 57.39 -56.04
N GLU A 580 2.54 56.21 -55.84
CA GLU A 580 2.23 55.39 -54.66
C GLU A 580 3.40 55.49 -53.69
N PRO A 581 3.12 55.75 -52.42
CA PRO A 581 4.16 55.79 -51.40
C PRO A 581 4.71 54.38 -51.12
N ARG A 582 6.02 54.30 -50.88
CA ARG A 582 6.73 53.09 -50.51
C ARG A 582 6.76 52.99 -49.02
N ILE A 583 6.36 51.83 -48.47
CA ILE A 583 6.44 51.55 -47.03
C ILE A 583 7.51 50.47 -46.78
N ILE A 584 8.43 50.73 -45.90
CA ILE A 584 9.47 49.80 -45.48
C ILE A 584 9.30 49.57 -43.98
N VAL A 585 9.07 48.32 -43.57
CA VAL A 585 9.03 47.92 -42.16
C VAL A 585 10.35 47.23 -41.87
N LYS A 586 11.19 47.81 -41.03
CA LYS A 586 12.47 47.25 -40.61
C LYS A 586 12.29 46.57 -39.25
N GLY A 587 12.73 45.31 -39.15
CA GLY A 587 12.78 44.55 -37.92
C GLY A 587 11.63 43.56 -37.73
N ARG A 588 11.98 42.38 -37.23
CA ARG A 588 11.08 41.42 -36.54
C ARG A 588 11.42 41.53 -35.08
N SER A 589 10.65 42.28 -34.28
CA SER A 589 10.71 42.12 -32.83
C SER A 589 9.82 40.95 -32.45
N ALA A 590 10.43 39.92 -31.91
CA ALA A 590 9.77 38.69 -31.47
C ALA A 590 9.35 38.73 -29.99
N THR A 591 9.54 39.87 -29.31
CA THR A 591 9.25 39.97 -27.88
C THR A 591 8.13 40.99 -27.62
N PRO A 592 6.99 40.63 -27.04
CA PRO A 592 6.07 41.61 -26.51
C PRO A 592 6.77 42.39 -25.41
N LYS A 593 6.98 43.69 -25.60
CA LYS A 593 7.46 44.55 -24.52
C LYS A 593 6.52 44.42 -23.33
N LYS A 594 7.00 43.85 -22.25
CA LYS A 594 6.35 43.91 -20.93
C LYS A 594 6.09 45.41 -20.66
N LYS A 595 4.84 45.82 -20.53
CA LYS A 595 4.49 47.17 -20.11
C LYS A 595 5.20 47.41 -18.78
N GLU A 596 6.21 48.26 -18.77
CA GLU A 596 6.80 48.76 -17.52
C GLU A 596 5.73 49.58 -16.81
N THR A 597 5.28 49.04 -15.71
CA THR A 597 4.47 49.76 -14.73
C THR A 597 5.37 50.83 -14.12
N PRO A 598 4.99 52.12 -14.05
CA PRO A 598 5.83 53.15 -13.46
C PRO A 598 6.05 52.82 -11.98
N SER A 599 7.31 52.89 -11.54
CA SER A 599 7.71 52.78 -10.12
C SER A 599 6.89 53.71 -9.27
N PRO A 600 6.24 53.27 -8.18
CA PRO A 600 5.68 54.15 -7.19
C PRO A 600 6.80 54.70 -6.31
N GLY A 601 6.84 56.02 -6.12
CA GLY A 601 7.61 56.66 -5.07
C GLY A 601 7.09 56.29 -3.68
N PRO A 602 7.84 56.56 -2.61
CA PRO A 602 7.57 55.99 -1.31
C PRO A 602 6.46 56.75 -0.57
N ASP A 603 5.76 55.99 0.28
CA ASP A 603 4.83 56.32 1.36
C ASP A 603 3.33 56.33 1.04
N SER A 604 2.68 55.24 1.42
CA SER A 604 1.72 55.26 2.57
C SER A 604 1.13 53.86 2.79
N SER A 605 1.23 53.44 4.01
CA SER A 605 0.65 52.21 4.59
C SER A 605 -0.86 52.13 4.40
N THR A 606 -1.33 51.10 3.68
CA THR A 606 -2.63 50.47 3.99
C THR A 606 -2.56 49.01 3.48
N SER A 607 -2.71 48.12 4.40
CA SER A 607 -2.76 46.69 4.20
C SER A 607 -4.05 46.27 3.48
N GLU A 608 -3.99 46.04 2.18
CA GLU A 608 -5.01 45.21 1.53
C GLU A 608 -4.46 43.80 1.36
N LYS A 609 -5.12 42.86 2.03
CA LYS A 609 -4.95 41.42 1.83
C LYS A 609 -5.39 41.11 0.41
N ILE A 610 -4.43 40.84 -0.46
CA ILE A 610 -4.69 40.21 -1.75
C ILE A 610 -4.88 38.72 -1.45
N SER A 611 -6.14 38.25 -1.50
CA SER A 611 -6.47 36.83 -1.54
C SER A 611 -6.06 36.26 -2.91
N PRO A 612 -5.43 35.11 -2.98
CA PRO A 612 -5.12 34.48 -4.26
C PRO A 612 -6.44 34.08 -4.96
N LYS A 613 -6.61 34.46 -6.22
CA LYS A 613 -7.68 33.96 -7.07
C LYS A 613 -7.45 32.45 -7.26
N LEU A 614 -8.34 31.65 -6.73
CA LEU A 614 -8.40 30.22 -7.02
C LEU A 614 -8.97 30.04 -8.44
N GLU A 615 -8.10 29.70 -9.38
CA GLU A 615 -8.47 29.15 -10.68
C GLU A 615 -8.52 27.61 -10.50
N GLY A 616 -9.71 27.06 -10.26
CA GLY A 616 -9.96 25.63 -10.13
C GLY A 616 -11.19 25.22 -10.92
N ASP A 617 -11.26 23.98 -11.34
CA ASP A 617 -12.45 23.37 -11.91
C ASP A 617 -13.60 23.43 -10.88
N LEU A 618 -14.83 23.44 -11.35
CA LEU A 618 -16.02 23.64 -10.52
C LEU A 618 -16.12 22.60 -9.38
N TYR A 619 -15.71 21.37 -9.65
CA TYR A 619 -15.62 20.29 -8.66
C TYR A 619 -14.62 20.58 -7.56
N ASP A 620 -13.43 21.07 -7.90
CA ASP A 620 -12.37 21.39 -6.94
C ASP A 620 -12.79 22.52 -5.96
N LEU A 621 -13.61 23.47 -6.44
CA LEU A 621 -14.13 24.56 -5.62
C LEU A 621 -15.07 24.03 -4.51
N PHE A 622 -16.00 23.14 -4.88
CA PHE A 622 -16.91 22.53 -3.92
C PHE A 622 -16.21 21.53 -2.99
N ASP A 623 -15.27 20.74 -3.49
CA ASP A 623 -14.47 19.83 -2.69
C ASP A 623 -13.64 20.58 -1.64
N ASN A 624 -13.08 21.74 -2.01
CA ASN A 624 -12.41 22.62 -1.04
C ASN A 624 -13.34 23.14 0.06
N LEU A 625 -14.60 23.47 -0.26
CA LEU A 625 -15.58 23.85 0.74
C LEU A 625 -15.95 22.68 1.65
N LEU A 626 -16.16 21.48 1.08
CA LEU A 626 -16.44 20.26 1.84
C LEU A 626 -15.26 19.87 2.75
N ASN A 627 -14.04 19.99 2.28
CA ASN A 627 -12.84 19.75 3.09
C ASN A 627 -12.69 20.78 4.25
N LYS A 628 -13.08 22.05 4.07
CA LYS A 628 -13.10 23.03 5.15
C LYS A 628 -14.06 22.65 6.28
N ILE A 629 -15.19 22.02 5.97
CA ILE A 629 -16.14 21.51 6.98
C ILE A 629 -15.51 20.42 7.83
N GLU A 630 -14.61 19.60 7.26
CA GLU A 630 -13.89 18.57 8.02
C GLU A 630 -12.90 19.15 9.04
N GLN A 631 -12.41 20.37 8.81
CA GLN A 631 -11.41 21.06 9.66
C GLN A 631 -12.02 21.84 10.84
N VAL A 632 -13.29 21.63 11.18
CA VAL A 632 -13.97 22.34 12.30
C VAL A 632 -13.91 23.87 12.15
N ILE A 633 -14.42 24.37 11.04
CA ILE A 633 -14.50 25.81 10.72
C ILE A 633 -15.71 26.48 11.40
N SER A 634 -15.68 27.81 11.63
CA SER A 634 -16.86 28.56 12.03
C SER A 634 -17.84 28.74 10.87
N ALA A 635 -19.12 28.90 11.16
CA ALA A 635 -20.14 29.16 10.15
C ALA A 635 -19.86 30.46 9.37
N ALA A 636 -19.39 31.51 10.05
CA ALA A 636 -19.00 32.75 9.41
C ALA A 636 -17.81 32.63 8.45
N ASP A 637 -16.79 31.84 8.82
CA ASP A 637 -15.63 31.58 7.95
C ASP A 637 -16.02 30.77 6.72
N LEU A 638 -16.90 29.77 6.89
CA LEU A 638 -17.43 28.98 5.77
C LEU A 638 -18.29 29.83 4.84
N GLY A 639 -19.14 30.68 5.39
CA GLY A 639 -19.94 31.65 4.61
C GLY A 639 -19.06 32.62 3.82
N SER A 640 -17.93 33.05 4.37
CA SER A 640 -16.94 33.87 3.66
C SER A 640 -16.26 33.09 2.53
N ALA A 641 -15.91 31.83 2.77
CA ALA A 641 -15.34 30.97 1.73
C ALA A 641 -16.32 30.71 0.56
N ILE A 642 -17.63 30.65 0.80
CA ILE A 642 -18.66 30.59 -0.22
C ILE A 642 -18.70 31.87 -1.07
N GLU A 643 -18.58 33.05 -0.44
CA GLU A 643 -18.53 34.32 -1.18
C GLU A 643 -17.27 34.45 -2.06
N ASP A 644 -16.14 33.94 -1.58
CA ASP A 644 -14.85 34.03 -2.29
C ASP A 644 -14.86 33.29 -3.65
N ILE A 645 -15.66 32.23 -3.79
CA ILE A 645 -15.74 31.44 -5.04
C ILE A 645 -16.80 31.96 -6.02
N ARG A 646 -17.55 32.99 -5.66
CA ARG A 646 -18.65 33.56 -6.46
C ARG A 646 -18.29 33.81 -7.92
N ASP A 647 -17.15 34.44 -8.18
CA ASP A 647 -16.75 34.89 -9.50
C ASP A 647 -16.30 33.73 -10.41
N ASN A 648 -16.15 32.53 -9.84
CA ASN A 648 -15.80 31.30 -10.54
C ASN A 648 -17.02 30.42 -10.87
N LEU A 649 -18.23 30.82 -10.44
CA LEU A 649 -19.47 30.08 -10.67
C LEU A 649 -20.27 30.68 -11.82
N PRO A 650 -21.00 29.85 -12.60
CA PRO A 650 -21.81 30.33 -13.71
C PRO A 650 -22.94 31.26 -13.21
N PRO A 651 -23.18 32.40 -13.91
CA PRO A 651 -24.22 33.32 -13.51
C PRO A 651 -25.62 32.75 -13.76
N GLY A 652 -26.51 32.89 -12.75
CA GLY A 652 -27.88 32.42 -12.87
C GLY A 652 -28.64 32.43 -11.53
N PRO A 653 -29.92 31.97 -11.49
CA PRO A 653 -30.71 31.95 -10.28
C PRO A 653 -30.06 31.10 -9.15
N LYS A 654 -29.39 30.03 -9.51
CA LYS A 654 -28.71 29.12 -8.56
C LYS A 654 -27.54 29.80 -7.85
N LEU A 655 -26.80 30.65 -8.55
CA LEU A 655 -25.75 31.47 -7.93
C LEU A 655 -26.33 32.38 -6.85
N HIS A 656 -27.50 32.95 -7.10
CA HIS A 656 -28.15 33.78 -6.09
C HIS A 656 -28.54 32.99 -4.83
N GLU A 657 -29.15 31.82 -4.98
CA GLU A 657 -29.49 30.92 -3.88
C GLU A 657 -28.26 30.47 -3.10
N PHE A 658 -27.17 30.13 -3.78
CA PHE A 658 -25.92 29.74 -3.17
C PHE A 658 -25.27 30.90 -2.36
N MET A 659 -25.28 32.10 -2.90
CA MET A 659 -24.78 33.28 -2.22
C MET A 659 -25.65 33.70 -1.03
N GLU A 660 -26.96 33.48 -1.10
CA GLU A 660 -27.89 33.69 -0.01
C GLU A 660 -27.61 32.72 1.14
N TYR A 661 -27.34 31.46 0.82
CA TYR A 661 -26.91 30.45 1.78
C TYR A 661 -25.56 30.79 2.46
N GLY A 662 -24.60 31.36 1.73
CA GLY A 662 -23.36 31.88 2.32
C GLY A 662 -23.61 33.00 3.35
N ARG A 663 -24.60 33.87 3.11
CA ARG A 663 -25.00 34.93 4.07
C ARG A 663 -25.69 34.35 5.30
N GLU A 664 -26.58 33.38 5.13
CA GLU A 664 -27.22 32.63 6.24
C GLU A 664 -26.18 32.04 7.19
N LEU A 665 -25.13 31.42 6.62
CA LEU A 665 -24.03 30.87 7.43
C LEU A 665 -23.24 31.97 8.15
N LYS A 666 -23.04 33.14 7.53
CA LYS A 666 -22.40 34.29 8.21
C LYS A 666 -23.21 34.82 9.38
N GLU A 667 -24.53 34.79 9.31
CA GLU A 667 -25.42 35.21 10.38
C GLU A 667 -25.34 34.29 11.62
N LEU A 668 -24.94 33.00 11.44
CA LEU A 668 -24.66 32.09 12.55
C LEU A 668 -23.36 32.46 13.31
N GLY A 669 -22.52 33.34 12.75
CA GLY A 669 -21.33 33.86 13.41
C GLY A 669 -20.29 32.82 13.74
N GLU A 670 -19.78 32.86 14.97
CA GLU A 670 -18.71 31.99 15.48
C GLU A 670 -19.17 30.54 15.79
N GLU A 671 -20.43 30.20 15.51
CA GLU A 671 -20.91 28.82 15.70
C GLU A 671 -20.08 27.84 14.86
N LYS A 672 -19.53 26.80 15.52
CA LYS A 672 -18.72 25.82 14.83
C LYS A 672 -19.61 24.85 14.05
N VAL A 673 -19.21 24.55 12.81
CA VAL A 673 -19.90 23.60 11.92
C VAL A 673 -19.55 22.16 12.34
N ILE A 674 -20.26 21.66 13.38
CA ILE A 674 -20.08 20.29 13.95
C ILE A 674 -21.45 19.62 14.15
N GLY A 675 -21.45 18.29 14.34
CA GLY A 675 -22.66 17.50 14.61
C GLY A 675 -23.74 17.69 13.55
N ASP A 676 -25.00 17.86 13.96
CA ASP A 676 -26.16 18.00 13.07
C ASP A 676 -26.05 19.20 12.09
N LEU A 677 -25.35 20.28 12.49
CA LEU A 677 -25.11 21.42 11.62
C LEU A 677 -24.14 21.04 10.49
N LYS A 678 -23.10 20.26 10.79
CA LYS A 678 -22.15 19.76 9.80
C LYS A 678 -22.85 18.93 8.72
N ASP A 679 -23.74 18.02 9.12
CA ASP A 679 -24.48 17.15 8.18
C ASP A 679 -25.42 17.96 7.29
N LYS A 680 -26.11 18.97 7.86
CA LYS A 680 -26.98 19.85 7.08
C LYS A 680 -26.22 20.69 6.08
N VAL A 681 -25.09 21.25 6.48
CA VAL A 681 -24.24 22.09 5.62
C VAL A 681 -23.65 21.25 4.51
N ARG A 682 -23.14 20.05 4.82
CA ARG A 682 -22.60 19.11 3.82
C ARG A 682 -23.66 18.78 2.76
N ASN A 683 -24.81 18.30 3.16
CA ASN A 683 -25.89 17.92 2.24
C ASN A 683 -26.30 19.08 1.34
N LYS A 684 -26.31 20.32 1.88
CA LYS A 684 -26.67 21.51 1.10
C LYS A 684 -25.58 21.87 0.09
N LEU A 685 -24.29 21.78 0.43
CA LEU A 685 -23.19 22.02 -0.50
C LEU A 685 -23.11 20.96 -1.58
N GLU A 686 -23.31 19.69 -1.27
CA GLU A 686 -23.39 18.60 -2.25
C GLU A 686 -24.58 18.79 -3.23
N THR A 687 -25.70 19.33 -2.75
CA THR A 687 -26.83 19.68 -3.60
C THR A 687 -26.46 20.80 -4.56
N PHE A 688 -25.81 21.86 -4.09
CA PHE A 688 -25.34 22.95 -4.96
C PHE A 688 -24.28 22.47 -5.95
N GLN A 689 -23.35 21.63 -5.53
CA GLN A 689 -22.35 21.03 -6.42
C GLN A 689 -23.04 20.29 -7.59
N ALA A 690 -24.05 19.46 -7.30
CA ALA A 690 -24.83 18.76 -8.33
C ALA A 690 -25.69 19.69 -9.20
N GLU A 691 -26.13 20.84 -8.70
CA GLU A 691 -26.92 21.81 -9.46
C GLU A 691 -26.07 22.75 -10.33
N PHE A 692 -24.81 22.93 -10.02
CA PHE A 692 -23.85 23.68 -10.83
C PHE A 692 -23.12 22.81 -11.87
N SER A 693 -23.07 21.47 -11.64
CA SER A 693 -22.51 20.48 -12.58
C SER A 693 -23.45 20.21 -13.74
#